data_ebc685fd965c879adcaf58d473267548
#
_entry.id   ebc685fd965c879adcaf58d473267548
#
_cell.length_a   1.000
_cell.length_b   1.000
_cell.length_c   1.000
_cell.angle_alpha   90.00
_cell.angle_beta   90.00
_cell.angle_gamma   90.00
#
_symmetry.space_group_name_H-M   'P 1'
#
loop_
_entity.id
_entity.type
_entity.pdbx_description
1 polymer ?
#
loop_
_entity_poly.entity_id
_entity_poly.type
_entity_poly.pdbx_seq_one_letter_code
_entity_poly.pdbx_strand_id
1 'polypeptide(L)'
;MKNRVFIFLLASSGLLASCNFLEVDKYFDEQLTLEKVFSSKTYTEQWLRNTYSYMNYVVDVSSREGTIENFADDLCFNDFGETSILGDAEEYGTFLTVAYDESYRQTTWTYCWQGINKACTFLQHIDSNVAYSDADRADLKAQARFVRAYYYWALLKKYGPIPLLPEEGPDYGLSYDELSIPRRPYWECADYIADEFAKAAVDLPLKRDGTNIARPTRGAALGYRAKVLLYAASPLMNGNNDSYAARLVDDQGNRLISAEYDERRWALAAAAALDVMDLNVYELVHSPVRTVSMGRKYPKTVKPFADGEFSTMNWPDGYADIDPFESYRSVFNGSESASTNSELLFTRGKNGNNGWDASEQYDKNFSIEKMVADLLPKSAQGRNRISMTQKQCDAYYMYDGKDVPGKDSEIGGGDGSVRPGIISDSEASDLSFAPALGEDASVRKGISKQYANREPRFYASVAYNGRVWGRGSEVYTESKPITYYQSWYYRNSDNGKKNGYEFPLTGIGFMKYVHPDDSQQGDASAIVAKVEPALRYADILLCYAEALNELQTSYTVPSYDGRKMHQLSRSQDELERGVHPVRIRAGLPDWPDAAYENRDLFREKLKRERQIEFVGECQRYYDLRRWKDAEKEYTKPIYGCNMNIPLSGSSETEKEKYRILFHTPVEVPNVPAVFVDKSYFWPFSKTELKRNKRLTQNPGWNIYD
;
A
#
# COMPACT_ATOMS: atom_id res chain seq x y z
N MET A 1 17.44 -72.68 52.26
CA MET A 1 18.19 -72.34 51.03
C MET A 1 17.36 -72.43 49.73
N LYS A 2 16.13 -72.93 49.71
CA LYS A 2 15.32 -73.07 48.47
C LYS A 2 14.53 -71.78 48.07
N ASN A 3 14.30 -70.86 48.99
CA ASN A 3 13.51 -69.68 48.73
C ASN A 3 14.30 -68.42 48.22
N ARG A 4 15.60 -68.45 48.21
CA ARG A 4 16.45 -67.35 47.69
C ARG A 4 16.85 -67.52 46.25
N VAL A 5 16.76 -68.71 45.69
CA VAL A 5 17.06 -68.99 44.26
C VAL A 5 15.86 -68.61 43.35
N PHE A 6 14.62 -68.74 43.89
CA PHE A 6 13.41 -68.39 43.13
C PHE A 6 13.21 -66.87 42.96
N ILE A 7 13.72 -66.04 43.89
CA ILE A 7 13.62 -64.60 43.78
C ILE A 7 14.67 -64.06 42.79
N PHE A 8 15.80 -64.73 42.64
CA PHE A 8 16.80 -64.31 41.62
C PHE A 8 16.45 -64.69 40.20
N LEU A 9 15.64 -65.72 39.94
CA LEU A 9 15.16 -66.12 38.65
C LEU A 9 13.97 -65.28 38.19
N LEU A 10 13.17 -64.71 39.09
CA LEU A 10 12.12 -63.76 38.75
C LEU A 10 12.67 -62.35 38.51
N ALA A 11 13.81 -61.99 39.12
CA ALA A 11 14.46 -60.66 38.86
C ALA A 11 15.22 -60.64 37.53
N SER A 12 15.70 -61.79 37.03
CA SER A 12 16.40 -61.88 35.75
C SER A 12 15.45 -61.99 34.56
N SER A 13 14.20 -62.48 34.72
CA SER A 13 13.17 -62.49 33.66
C SER A 13 12.47 -61.11 33.48
N GLY A 14 12.54 -60.23 34.50
CA GLY A 14 12.05 -58.83 34.40
C GLY A 14 12.99 -57.90 33.62
N LEU A 15 14.24 -58.25 33.47
CA LEU A 15 15.23 -57.45 32.74
C LEU A 15 15.26 -57.76 31.22
N LEU A 16 14.65 -58.85 30.77
CA LEU A 16 14.55 -59.18 29.35
C LEU A 16 13.23 -58.68 28.69
N ALA A 17 12.26 -58.21 29.49
CA ALA A 17 11.03 -57.57 28.98
C ALA A 17 11.17 -56.05 28.80
N SER A 18 12.31 -55.47 29.15
CA SER A 18 12.56 -54.03 29.04
C SER A 18 13.13 -53.57 27.70
N CYS A 19 13.42 -54.48 26.79
CA CYS A 19 13.93 -54.08 25.46
C CYS A 19 12.86 -53.65 24.45
N ASN A 20 11.58 -53.95 24.71
CA ASN A 20 10.49 -53.51 23.82
C ASN A 20 9.90 -52.11 24.21
N PHE A 21 10.39 -51.51 25.28
CA PHE A 21 9.97 -50.17 25.69
C PHE A 21 10.74 -49.06 24.96
N LEU A 22 11.70 -49.42 24.12
CA LEU A 22 12.49 -48.49 23.26
C LEU A 22 12.19 -48.65 21.78
N GLU A 23 11.10 -49.30 21.37
CA GLU A 23 10.54 -49.14 20.04
C GLU A 23 9.83 -47.78 19.98
N VAL A 24 10.63 -46.71 20.03
CA VAL A 24 10.18 -45.32 19.77
C VAL A 24 9.81 -45.15 18.31
N ASP A 25 10.28 -46.06 17.44
CA ASP A 25 10.05 -46.01 15.99
C ASP A 25 8.57 -46.02 15.61
N LYS A 26 7.71 -46.73 16.35
CA LYS A 26 6.26 -46.72 16.13
C LYS A 26 5.60 -45.37 16.43
N TYR A 27 6.15 -44.56 17.36
CA TYR A 27 5.64 -43.23 17.66
C TYR A 27 6.16 -42.21 16.67
N PHE A 28 7.28 -42.45 15.98
CA PHE A 28 7.79 -41.60 14.92
C PHE A 28 7.21 -41.92 13.56
N ASP A 29 6.69 -43.14 13.33
CA ASP A 29 6.00 -43.52 12.08
C ASP A 29 4.71 -42.72 11.83
N GLU A 30 4.10 -42.13 12.87
CA GLU A 30 2.91 -41.29 12.74
C GLU A 30 3.29 -39.78 12.58
N GLN A 31 4.56 -39.41 12.79
CA GLN A 31 4.98 -38.02 12.57
C GLN A 31 5.21 -37.71 11.09
N LEU A 32 4.70 -36.56 10.64
CA LEU A 32 4.96 -36.05 9.30
C LEU A 32 6.43 -35.62 9.20
N THR A 33 7.26 -36.46 8.59
CA THR A 33 8.64 -36.10 8.24
C THR A 33 8.64 -35.20 6.99
N LEU A 34 9.71 -34.42 6.80
CA LEU A 34 9.87 -33.62 5.57
C LEU A 34 9.79 -34.47 4.31
N GLU A 35 10.33 -35.70 4.33
CA GLU A 35 10.22 -36.63 3.22
C GLU A 35 8.76 -36.99 2.90
N LYS A 36 7.96 -37.31 3.93
CA LYS A 36 6.50 -37.56 3.75
C LYS A 36 5.77 -36.32 3.24
N VAL A 37 6.14 -35.14 3.71
CA VAL A 37 5.55 -33.87 3.24
C VAL A 37 5.84 -33.67 1.76
N PHE A 38 7.09 -33.78 1.34
CA PHE A 38 7.51 -33.52 -0.04
C PHE A 38 7.37 -34.69 -1.00
N SER A 39 6.87 -35.85 -0.55
CA SER A 39 6.39 -36.93 -1.42
C SER A 39 4.89 -36.84 -1.72
N SER A 40 4.12 -36.06 -1.00
CA SER A 40 2.67 -35.88 -1.15
C SER A 40 2.31 -34.53 -1.76
N LYS A 41 1.51 -34.50 -2.85
CA LYS A 41 0.98 -33.27 -3.44
C LYS A 41 0.22 -32.42 -2.40
N THR A 42 -0.65 -33.05 -1.61
CA THR A 42 -1.48 -32.37 -0.63
C THR A 42 -0.64 -31.67 0.44
N TYR A 43 0.32 -32.35 1.03
CA TYR A 43 1.15 -31.77 2.08
C TYR A 43 2.15 -30.73 1.53
N THR A 44 2.68 -30.94 0.34
CA THR A 44 3.52 -29.95 -0.36
C THR A 44 2.73 -28.65 -0.63
N GLU A 45 1.49 -28.74 -1.10
CA GLU A 45 0.60 -27.58 -1.27
C GLU A 45 0.29 -26.89 0.06
N GLN A 46 0.01 -27.66 1.10
CA GLN A 46 -0.22 -27.09 2.44
C GLN A 46 1.01 -26.35 2.98
N TRP A 47 2.21 -26.88 2.74
CA TRP A 47 3.45 -26.20 3.10
C TRP A 47 3.61 -24.87 2.37
N LEU A 48 3.39 -24.87 1.05
CA LEU A 48 3.46 -23.64 0.26
C LEU A 48 2.41 -22.62 0.71
N ARG A 49 1.16 -23.04 0.92
CA ARG A 49 0.09 -22.19 1.46
C ARG A 49 0.48 -21.58 2.81
N ASN A 50 1.05 -22.38 3.69
CA ASN A 50 1.54 -21.89 4.98
C ASN A 50 2.69 -20.87 4.81
N THR A 51 3.56 -21.06 3.80
CA THR A 51 4.60 -20.07 3.45
C THR A 51 3.99 -18.73 3.03
N TYR A 52 2.91 -18.73 2.26
CA TYR A 52 2.18 -17.51 1.90
C TYR A 52 1.44 -16.86 3.08
N SER A 53 0.98 -17.64 4.07
CA SER A 53 0.12 -17.12 5.13
C SER A 53 0.75 -15.96 5.93
N TYR A 54 2.07 -15.90 6.00
CA TYR A 54 2.78 -14.81 6.66
C TYR A 54 2.66 -13.46 5.94
N MET A 55 2.27 -13.43 4.64
CA MET A 55 2.01 -12.19 3.93
C MET A 55 0.87 -11.39 4.57
N ASN A 56 -0.06 -12.03 5.28
CA ASN A 56 -1.15 -11.38 6.00
C ASN A 56 -0.67 -10.41 7.10
N TYR A 57 0.57 -10.57 7.55
CA TYR A 57 1.20 -9.70 8.55
C TYR A 57 2.09 -8.61 7.94
N VAL A 58 2.16 -8.56 6.61
CA VAL A 58 2.96 -7.62 5.84
C VAL A 58 2.04 -6.83 4.91
N VAL A 59 1.04 -6.19 5.50
CA VAL A 59 -0.04 -5.51 4.77
C VAL A 59 0.34 -4.05 4.54
N ASP A 60 0.14 -3.51 3.34
CA ASP A 60 0.39 -2.10 3.02
C ASP A 60 -0.88 -1.24 3.09
N VAL A 61 -2.07 -1.83 3.09
CA VAL A 61 -3.35 -1.11 3.12
C VAL A 61 -4.28 -1.69 4.17
N SER A 62 -4.33 -1.10 5.34
CA SER A 62 -5.34 -1.41 6.36
C SER A 62 -5.38 -0.33 7.43
N SER A 63 -6.51 -0.14 8.10
CA SER A 63 -6.69 0.85 9.16
C SER A 63 -6.26 0.38 10.54
N ARG A 64 -5.79 -0.86 10.69
CA ARG A 64 -5.45 -1.43 12.00
C ARG A 64 -4.07 -2.05 12.00
N GLU A 65 -3.46 -2.07 13.15
CA GLU A 65 -2.20 -2.73 13.60
C GLU A 65 -1.08 -3.01 12.56
N GLY A 66 -1.38 -3.13 11.26
CA GLY A 66 -0.43 -3.52 10.23
C GLY A 66 0.19 -2.36 9.44
N THR A 67 -0.49 -1.21 9.32
CA THR A 67 -0.10 -0.20 8.33
C THR A 67 -0.25 1.23 8.80
N ILE A 68 0.34 1.50 9.95
CA ILE A 68 0.43 2.89 10.43
C ILE A 68 1.18 3.78 9.44
N GLU A 69 2.04 3.19 8.62
CA GLU A 69 2.77 3.84 7.54
C GLU A 69 1.85 4.36 6.41
N ASN A 70 0.58 3.96 6.39
CA ASN A 70 -0.40 4.54 5.48
C ASN A 70 -0.81 5.98 5.86
N PHE A 71 -0.46 6.42 7.07
CA PHE A 71 -0.75 7.75 7.58
C PHE A 71 0.54 8.59 7.59
N ALA A 72 0.86 9.17 6.43
CA ALA A 72 2.00 10.06 6.25
C ALA A 72 1.59 11.54 6.41
N ASP A 73 1.95 12.39 5.44
CA ASP A 73 1.53 13.80 5.39
C ASP A 73 0.24 14.02 4.58
N ASP A 74 -0.35 12.93 4.08
CA ASP A 74 -1.54 12.89 3.23
C ASP A 74 -2.82 12.50 3.97
N LEU A 75 -2.74 11.54 4.88
CA LEU A 75 -3.87 11.03 5.67
C LEU A 75 -3.61 11.13 7.17
N CYS A 76 -4.71 11.30 7.94
CA CYS A 76 -4.71 11.29 9.39
C CYS A 76 -5.70 10.27 9.92
N PHE A 77 -5.41 9.70 11.07
CA PHE A 77 -6.29 8.79 11.77
C PHE A 77 -6.74 9.39 13.11
N ASN A 78 -8.04 9.36 13.38
CA ASN A 78 -8.59 9.81 14.65
C ASN A 78 -8.65 8.64 15.64
N ASP A 79 -7.60 8.52 16.43
CA ASP A 79 -7.49 7.53 17.50
C ASP A 79 -7.43 8.17 18.91
N PHE A 80 -7.73 9.45 19.01
CA PHE A 80 -7.71 10.20 20.28
C PHE A 80 -8.96 9.94 21.11
N GLY A 81 -9.02 8.83 21.84
CA GLY A 81 -10.14 8.52 22.70
C GLY A 81 -9.82 7.57 23.83
N GLU A 82 -10.53 7.71 24.97
CA GLU A 82 -10.35 6.88 26.17
C GLU A 82 -10.60 5.38 25.96
N THR A 83 -11.13 4.99 24.80
CA THR A 83 -11.32 3.59 24.43
C THR A 83 -10.90 3.38 22.99
N SER A 84 -9.59 3.34 22.77
CA SER A 84 -9.03 2.92 21.48
C SER A 84 -9.43 1.47 21.21
N ILE A 85 -10.06 1.25 20.05
CA ILE A 85 -10.35 -0.12 19.58
C ILE A 85 -9.06 -0.84 19.18
N LEU A 86 -7.95 -0.10 19.06
CA LEU A 86 -6.62 -0.59 18.76
C LEU A 86 -5.84 -1.01 20.02
N GLY A 87 -6.42 -0.86 21.21
CA GLY A 87 -5.77 -1.18 22.47
C GLY A 87 -5.02 0.00 23.11
N ASP A 88 -4.52 0.95 22.31
CA ASP A 88 -3.80 2.13 22.79
C ASP A 88 -4.25 3.40 22.09
N ALA A 89 -4.95 4.28 22.84
CA ALA A 89 -5.44 5.58 22.36
C ALA A 89 -4.33 6.54 21.88
N GLU A 90 -3.09 6.17 22.11
CA GLU A 90 -1.90 6.97 21.84
C GLU A 90 -1.11 6.49 20.61
N GLU A 91 -1.55 5.44 19.93
CA GLU A 91 -0.71 4.76 18.93
C GLU A 91 -0.35 5.65 17.73
N TYR A 92 -1.32 6.35 17.16
CA TYR A 92 -1.06 7.27 16.05
C TYR A 92 -0.22 8.47 16.50
N GLY A 93 -0.52 9.05 17.65
CA GLY A 93 0.28 10.13 18.24
C GLY A 93 1.71 9.67 18.58
N THR A 94 1.85 8.50 19.16
CA THR A 94 3.14 7.87 19.46
C THR A 94 3.97 7.65 18.19
N PHE A 95 3.34 7.20 17.10
CA PHE A 95 4.00 7.03 15.80
C PHE A 95 4.46 8.37 15.21
N LEU A 96 3.58 9.39 15.17
CA LEU A 96 3.89 10.70 14.61
C LEU A 96 4.99 11.44 15.37
N THR A 97 5.05 11.28 16.68
CA THR A 97 6.05 11.90 17.55
C THR A 97 7.33 11.07 17.67
N VAL A 98 7.35 9.90 17.06
CA VAL A 98 8.45 8.91 17.17
C VAL A 98 8.78 8.57 18.63
N ALA A 99 7.75 8.56 19.49
CA ALA A 99 7.85 8.31 20.93
C ALA A 99 7.80 6.81 21.30
N TYR A 100 7.99 5.92 20.33
CA TYR A 100 8.05 4.48 20.50
C TYR A 100 9.49 3.99 20.65
N ASP A 101 9.63 2.81 21.24
CA ASP A 101 10.90 2.11 21.43
C ASP A 101 11.06 0.91 20.47
N GLU A 102 12.11 0.14 20.65
CA GLU A 102 12.48 -0.99 19.81
C GLU A 102 11.55 -2.21 19.95
N SER A 103 10.61 -2.19 20.89
CA SER A 103 9.60 -3.24 21.05
C SER A 103 8.35 -3.02 20.18
N TYR A 104 8.21 -1.79 19.66
CA TYR A 104 7.02 -1.36 18.94
C TYR A 104 6.86 -2.09 17.60
N ARG A 105 5.72 -2.74 17.39
CA ARG A 105 5.28 -3.35 16.13
C ARG A 105 6.31 -4.23 15.41
N GLN A 106 6.92 -5.16 16.13
CA GLN A 106 7.93 -6.09 15.59
C GLN A 106 7.36 -7.28 14.79
N THR A 107 6.07 -7.33 14.57
CA THR A 107 5.39 -8.45 13.87
C THR A 107 5.92 -8.67 12.46
N THR A 108 6.19 -7.62 11.69
CA THR A 108 6.76 -7.71 10.32
C THR A 108 8.09 -8.47 10.33
N TRP A 109 9.01 -8.14 11.24
CA TRP A 109 10.30 -8.81 11.36
C TRP A 109 10.13 -10.31 11.59
N THR A 110 9.38 -10.66 12.63
CA THR A 110 9.18 -12.06 13.03
C THR A 110 8.56 -12.90 11.93
N TYR A 111 7.48 -12.42 11.32
CA TYR A 111 6.75 -13.21 10.32
C TYR A 111 7.47 -13.28 8.97
N CYS A 112 8.18 -12.25 8.56
CA CYS A 112 9.01 -12.33 7.37
C CYS A 112 10.10 -13.40 7.50
N TRP A 113 10.81 -13.45 8.64
CA TRP A 113 11.84 -14.47 8.87
C TRP A 113 11.26 -15.89 8.93
N GLN A 114 10.09 -16.07 9.53
CA GLN A 114 9.39 -17.36 9.51
C GLN A 114 9.02 -17.77 8.08
N GLY A 115 8.51 -16.84 7.28
CA GLY A 115 8.18 -17.07 5.88
C GLY A 115 9.40 -17.39 5.02
N ILE A 116 10.51 -16.66 5.21
CA ILE A 116 11.79 -16.91 4.53
C ILE A 116 12.28 -18.33 4.82
N ASN A 117 12.30 -18.72 6.10
CA ASN A 117 12.75 -20.05 6.50
C ASN A 117 11.88 -21.17 5.86
N LYS A 118 10.56 -21.01 5.88
CA LYS A 118 9.65 -21.98 5.21
C LYS A 118 9.86 -22.03 3.70
N ALA A 119 10.14 -20.90 3.06
CA ALA A 119 10.43 -20.84 1.64
C ALA A 119 11.77 -21.53 1.32
N CYS A 120 12.81 -21.33 2.14
CA CYS A 120 14.09 -22.03 1.99
C CYS A 120 13.90 -23.56 2.07
N THR A 121 13.19 -24.05 3.10
CA THR A 121 12.87 -25.48 3.23
C THR A 121 12.11 -26.01 2.02
N PHE A 122 11.13 -25.24 1.50
CA PHE A 122 10.40 -25.64 0.29
C PHE A 122 11.31 -25.76 -0.93
N LEU A 123 12.18 -24.78 -1.13
CA LEU A 123 13.12 -24.75 -2.26
C LEU A 123 14.11 -25.94 -2.25
N GLN A 124 14.55 -26.34 -1.06
CA GLN A 124 15.43 -27.52 -0.91
C GLN A 124 14.78 -28.84 -1.29
N HIS A 125 13.47 -28.99 -1.05
CA HIS A 125 12.80 -30.29 -1.11
C HIS A 125 11.87 -30.48 -2.29
N ILE A 126 11.39 -29.42 -2.95
CA ILE A 126 10.38 -29.52 -4.01
C ILE A 126 10.84 -30.37 -5.21
N ASP A 127 12.12 -30.31 -5.54
CA ASP A 127 12.67 -31.06 -6.68
C ASP A 127 12.58 -32.59 -6.49
N SER A 128 12.51 -33.08 -5.26
CA SER A 128 12.31 -34.50 -4.93
C SER A 128 10.88 -35.01 -5.11
N ASN A 129 9.90 -34.11 -5.27
CA ASN A 129 8.50 -34.50 -5.39
C ASN A 129 8.15 -34.97 -6.81
N VAL A 130 8.31 -36.28 -7.05
CA VAL A 130 8.03 -36.94 -8.35
C VAL A 130 6.54 -37.02 -8.68
N ALA A 131 5.66 -36.66 -7.77
CA ALA A 131 4.21 -36.67 -8.02
C ALA A 131 3.79 -35.45 -8.90
N TYR A 132 4.60 -34.41 -8.98
CA TYR A 132 4.39 -33.28 -9.90
C TYR A 132 5.15 -33.48 -11.21
N SER A 133 4.64 -32.91 -12.30
CA SER A 133 5.39 -32.76 -13.54
C SER A 133 6.57 -31.77 -13.34
N ASP A 134 7.53 -31.79 -14.24
CA ASP A 134 8.67 -30.82 -14.21
C ASP A 134 8.18 -29.38 -14.30
N ALA A 135 7.17 -29.13 -15.12
CA ALA A 135 6.57 -27.79 -15.27
C ALA A 135 5.85 -27.33 -13.99
N ASP A 136 5.10 -28.23 -13.34
CA ASP A 136 4.43 -27.89 -12.06
C ASP A 136 5.46 -27.62 -10.95
N ARG A 137 6.53 -28.45 -10.89
CA ARG A 137 7.62 -28.20 -9.93
C ARG A 137 8.31 -26.87 -10.16
N ALA A 138 8.58 -26.52 -11.43
CA ALA A 138 9.19 -25.24 -11.79
C ALA A 138 8.31 -24.06 -11.35
N ASP A 139 6.99 -24.11 -11.60
CA ASP A 139 6.05 -23.07 -11.15
C ASP A 139 5.99 -22.99 -9.61
N LEU A 140 5.88 -24.12 -8.90
CA LEU A 140 5.85 -24.14 -7.44
C LEU A 140 7.14 -23.61 -6.82
N LYS A 141 8.29 -23.96 -7.41
CA LYS A 141 9.61 -23.45 -7.03
C LYS A 141 9.71 -21.95 -7.24
N ALA A 142 9.25 -21.45 -8.40
CA ALA A 142 9.20 -20.03 -8.71
C ALA A 142 8.28 -19.26 -7.75
N GLN A 143 7.15 -19.82 -7.36
CA GLN A 143 6.27 -19.23 -6.34
C GLN A 143 6.98 -19.12 -4.98
N ALA A 144 7.64 -20.18 -4.50
CA ALA A 144 8.37 -20.13 -3.23
C ALA A 144 9.52 -19.11 -3.27
N ARG A 145 10.23 -19.00 -4.40
CA ARG A 145 11.28 -18.01 -4.64
C ARG A 145 10.71 -16.59 -4.61
N PHE A 146 9.58 -16.35 -5.28
CA PHE A 146 8.88 -15.07 -5.23
C PHE A 146 8.51 -14.68 -3.79
N VAL A 147 7.91 -15.60 -3.04
CA VAL A 147 7.46 -15.34 -1.66
C VAL A 147 8.65 -15.02 -0.75
N ARG A 148 9.76 -15.74 -0.90
CA ARG A 148 11.00 -15.46 -0.18
C ARG A 148 11.53 -14.06 -0.49
N ALA A 149 11.63 -13.70 -1.78
CA ALA A 149 12.06 -12.38 -2.23
C ALA A 149 11.13 -11.27 -1.72
N TYR A 150 9.81 -11.52 -1.70
CA TYR A 150 8.83 -10.59 -1.17
C TYR A 150 9.04 -10.29 0.32
N TYR A 151 9.32 -11.30 1.14
CA TYR A 151 9.61 -11.09 2.55
C TYR A 151 10.93 -10.33 2.77
N TYR A 152 11.97 -10.63 2.01
CA TYR A 152 13.20 -9.84 2.04
C TYR A 152 12.95 -8.38 1.62
N TRP A 153 12.14 -8.16 0.59
CA TRP A 153 11.74 -6.81 0.19
C TRP A 153 11.00 -6.06 1.30
N ALA A 154 10.06 -6.70 1.95
CA ALA A 154 9.32 -6.11 3.07
C ALA A 154 10.25 -5.73 4.23
N LEU A 155 11.22 -6.58 4.54
CA LEU A 155 12.25 -6.29 5.55
C LEU A 155 13.16 -5.13 5.10
N LEU A 156 13.68 -5.16 3.87
CA LEU A 156 14.58 -4.14 3.34
C LEU A 156 13.91 -2.76 3.30
N LYS A 157 12.66 -2.72 2.84
CA LYS A 157 11.86 -1.50 2.78
C LYS A 157 11.66 -0.86 4.16
N LYS A 158 11.39 -1.67 5.18
CA LYS A 158 11.04 -1.20 6.52
C LYS A 158 12.25 -0.98 7.43
N TYR A 159 13.18 -1.94 7.45
CA TYR A 159 14.31 -1.94 8.38
C TYR A 159 15.65 -1.48 7.77
N GLY A 160 15.65 -1.19 6.46
CA GLY A 160 16.90 -0.87 5.74
C GLY A 160 17.76 -2.11 5.50
N PRO A 161 19.08 -1.98 5.44
CA PRO A 161 20.01 -3.10 5.25
C PRO A 161 19.74 -4.26 6.21
N ILE A 162 19.74 -5.50 5.72
CA ILE A 162 19.36 -6.71 6.45
C ILE A 162 20.39 -7.83 6.26
N PRO A 163 20.40 -8.84 7.13
CA PRO A 163 21.07 -10.10 6.85
C PRO A 163 20.41 -10.83 5.66
N LEU A 164 21.20 -11.57 4.91
CA LEU A 164 20.74 -12.47 3.85
C LEU A 164 21.16 -13.89 4.17
N LEU A 165 20.20 -14.82 4.22
CA LEU A 165 20.47 -16.24 4.39
C LEU A 165 20.98 -16.86 3.07
N PRO A 166 21.80 -17.91 3.14
CA PRO A 166 22.06 -18.78 1.99
C PRO A 166 20.74 -19.32 1.39
N GLU A 167 20.79 -19.78 0.15
CA GLU A 167 19.61 -20.33 -0.52
C GLU A 167 19.04 -21.55 0.24
N GLU A 168 19.93 -22.32 0.83
CA GLU A 168 19.62 -23.49 1.63
C GLU A 168 18.99 -23.13 2.98
N GLY A 169 18.99 -21.87 3.36
CA GLY A 169 18.53 -21.44 4.68
C GLY A 169 19.58 -21.67 5.78
N PRO A 170 19.23 -21.50 7.07
CA PRO A 170 20.15 -21.68 8.18
C PRO A 170 20.45 -23.15 8.42
N ASP A 171 21.72 -23.46 8.67
CA ASP A 171 22.13 -24.78 9.18
C ASP A 171 21.96 -24.82 10.71
N TYR A 172 20.91 -25.46 11.17
CA TYR A 172 20.62 -25.58 12.60
C TYR A 172 21.58 -26.50 13.37
N GLY A 173 22.52 -27.15 12.69
CA GLY A 173 23.62 -27.90 13.31
C GLY A 173 24.76 -26.99 13.82
N LEU A 174 24.77 -25.73 13.41
CA LEU A 174 25.77 -24.75 13.81
C LEU A 174 25.48 -24.18 15.20
N SER A 175 26.54 -23.70 15.85
CA SER A 175 26.42 -22.98 17.12
C SER A 175 25.69 -21.65 16.95
N TYR A 176 25.17 -21.10 18.03
CA TYR A 176 24.43 -19.83 18.01
C TYR A 176 25.27 -18.66 17.46
N ASP A 177 26.57 -18.65 17.76
CA ASP A 177 27.49 -17.62 17.28
C ASP A 177 27.74 -17.77 15.75
N GLU A 178 27.81 -18.98 15.22
CA GLU A 178 27.97 -19.26 13.78
C GLU A 178 26.69 -18.94 13.00
N LEU A 179 25.51 -19.05 13.62
CA LEU A 179 24.24 -18.63 13.06
C LEU A 179 24.07 -17.10 13.02
N SER A 180 24.93 -16.36 13.68
CA SER A 180 24.89 -14.89 13.70
C SER A 180 25.40 -14.33 12.37
N ILE A 181 24.51 -13.70 11.58
CA ILE A 181 24.78 -13.18 10.25
C ILE A 181 24.76 -11.64 10.28
N PRO A 182 25.79 -10.95 9.75
CA PRO A 182 25.80 -9.49 9.68
C PRO A 182 24.80 -8.96 8.66
N ARG A 183 24.47 -7.70 8.79
CA ARG A 183 23.75 -6.95 7.77
C ARG A 183 24.61 -6.83 6.51
N ARG A 184 23.95 -6.89 5.37
CA ARG A 184 24.58 -6.62 4.08
C ARG A 184 24.27 -5.19 3.63
N PRO A 185 25.16 -4.55 2.85
CA PRO A 185 24.87 -3.25 2.26
C PRO A 185 23.54 -3.23 1.52
N TYR A 186 22.86 -2.08 1.53
CA TYR A 186 21.52 -1.95 0.93
C TYR A 186 21.51 -2.38 -0.54
N TRP A 187 22.54 -2.00 -1.30
CA TRP A 187 22.64 -2.35 -2.72
C TRP A 187 22.83 -3.86 -2.94
N GLU A 188 23.59 -4.55 -2.07
CA GLU A 188 23.72 -6.01 -2.14
C GLU A 188 22.38 -6.70 -1.83
N CYS A 189 21.68 -6.23 -0.82
CA CYS A 189 20.34 -6.73 -0.52
C CYS A 189 19.37 -6.52 -1.67
N ALA A 190 19.37 -5.33 -2.27
CA ALA A 190 18.50 -4.99 -3.39
C ALA A 190 18.81 -5.82 -4.64
N ASP A 191 20.08 -5.95 -4.97
CA ASP A 191 20.53 -6.73 -6.14
C ASP A 191 20.17 -8.21 -5.97
N TYR A 192 20.38 -8.79 -4.77
CA TYR A 192 19.96 -10.16 -4.45
C TYR A 192 18.45 -10.35 -4.60
N ILE A 193 17.65 -9.46 -4.01
CA ILE A 193 16.19 -9.55 -4.07
C ILE A 193 15.68 -9.39 -5.50
N ALA A 194 16.25 -8.45 -6.26
CA ALA A 194 15.89 -8.21 -7.65
C ALA A 194 16.25 -9.43 -8.55
N ASP A 195 17.38 -10.09 -8.28
CA ASP A 195 17.79 -11.32 -8.97
C ASP A 195 16.85 -12.50 -8.63
N GLU A 196 16.45 -12.65 -7.37
CA GLU A 196 15.47 -13.66 -6.96
C GLU A 196 14.10 -13.47 -7.65
N PHE A 197 13.63 -12.23 -7.78
CA PHE A 197 12.43 -11.94 -8.57
C PHE A 197 12.62 -12.24 -10.06
N ALA A 198 13.77 -11.92 -10.64
CA ALA A 198 14.08 -12.23 -12.02
C ALA A 198 14.08 -13.76 -12.28
N LYS A 199 14.74 -14.53 -11.41
CA LYS A 199 14.71 -16.00 -11.46
C LYS A 199 13.29 -16.56 -11.33
N ALA A 200 12.48 -16.03 -10.43
CA ALA A 200 11.09 -16.44 -10.29
C ALA A 200 10.28 -16.14 -11.56
N ALA A 201 10.50 -14.98 -12.18
CA ALA A 201 9.76 -14.55 -13.37
C ALA A 201 9.93 -15.49 -14.56
N VAL A 202 11.05 -16.23 -14.66
CA VAL A 202 11.31 -17.17 -15.78
C VAL A 202 10.22 -18.27 -15.86
N ASP A 203 9.87 -18.84 -14.70
CA ASP A 203 8.99 -20.03 -14.64
C ASP A 203 7.55 -19.67 -14.23
N LEU A 204 7.31 -18.42 -13.76
CA LEU A 204 5.96 -17.98 -13.43
C LEU A 204 5.13 -17.72 -14.70
N PRO A 205 3.83 -18.09 -14.73
CA PRO A 205 2.94 -17.84 -15.86
C PRO A 205 2.62 -16.35 -16.00
N LEU A 206 2.18 -15.95 -17.20
CA LEU A 206 1.73 -14.56 -17.46
C LEU A 206 0.42 -14.24 -16.75
N LYS A 207 -0.48 -15.23 -16.62
CA LYS A 207 -1.80 -15.06 -16.00
C LYS A 207 -2.12 -16.26 -15.13
N ARG A 208 -2.95 -16.06 -14.12
CA ARG A 208 -3.53 -17.11 -13.27
C ARG A 208 -5.04 -17.18 -13.52
N ASP A 209 -5.61 -18.37 -13.33
CA ASP A 209 -7.07 -18.52 -13.29
C ASP A 209 -7.67 -17.91 -12.03
N GLY A 210 -9.00 -17.72 -12.01
CA GLY A 210 -9.71 -17.06 -10.91
C GLY A 210 -9.55 -17.76 -9.55
N THR A 211 -9.24 -19.05 -9.50
CA THR A 211 -9.03 -19.79 -8.26
C THR A 211 -7.61 -19.62 -7.70
N ASN A 212 -6.67 -19.19 -8.53
CA ASN A 212 -5.26 -19.00 -8.22
C ASN A 212 -4.82 -17.52 -8.31
N ILE A 213 -5.74 -16.58 -8.33
CA ILE A 213 -5.50 -15.16 -8.60
C ILE A 213 -4.51 -14.50 -7.62
N ALA A 214 -4.42 -15.01 -6.39
CA ALA A 214 -3.49 -14.51 -5.38
C ALA A 214 -2.08 -15.12 -5.50
N ARG A 215 -1.87 -16.10 -6.39
CA ARG A 215 -0.53 -16.62 -6.68
C ARG A 215 0.20 -15.66 -7.63
N PRO A 216 1.52 -15.49 -7.49
CA PRO A 216 2.26 -14.55 -8.32
C PRO A 216 2.27 -14.96 -9.78
N THR A 217 2.27 -13.94 -10.62
CA THR A 217 2.50 -14.03 -12.06
C THR A 217 3.92 -13.55 -12.39
N ARG A 218 4.34 -13.73 -13.63
CA ARG A 218 5.58 -13.13 -14.16
C ARG A 218 5.60 -11.62 -13.95
N GLY A 219 4.50 -10.94 -14.25
CA GLY A 219 4.39 -9.50 -14.06
C GLY A 219 4.49 -9.06 -12.60
N ALA A 220 3.95 -9.85 -11.66
CA ALA A 220 4.12 -9.58 -10.24
C ALA A 220 5.59 -9.60 -9.81
N ALA A 221 6.35 -10.62 -10.26
CA ALA A 221 7.77 -10.75 -9.95
C ALA A 221 8.60 -9.59 -10.56
N LEU A 222 8.38 -9.31 -11.84
CA LEU A 222 9.07 -8.21 -12.51
C LEU A 222 8.71 -6.83 -11.94
N GLY A 223 7.46 -6.63 -11.54
CA GLY A 223 7.02 -5.39 -10.92
C GLY A 223 7.66 -5.14 -9.55
N TYR A 224 7.76 -6.15 -8.69
CA TYR A 224 8.52 -6.01 -7.45
C TYR A 224 10.01 -5.83 -7.70
N ARG A 225 10.59 -6.48 -8.72
CA ARG A 225 11.96 -6.23 -9.15
C ARG A 225 12.18 -4.75 -9.48
N ALA A 226 11.27 -4.14 -10.24
CA ALA A 226 11.34 -2.71 -10.58
C ALA A 226 11.28 -1.82 -9.33
N LYS A 227 10.39 -2.11 -8.37
CA LYS A 227 10.31 -1.36 -7.11
C LYS A 227 11.57 -1.45 -6.28
N VAL A 228 12.13 -2.64 -6.11
CA VAL A 228 13.37 -2.85 -5.35
C VAL A 228 14.53 -2.02 -5.94
N LEU A 229 14.69 -2.08 -7.26
CA LEU A 229 15.75 -1.35 -7.97
C LEU A 229 15.54 0.17 -7.94
N LEU A 230 14.28 0.64 -8.03
CA LEU A 230 13.95 2.06 -7.89
C LEU A 230 14.33 2.59 -6.51
N TYR A 231 14.04 1.84 -5.45
CA TYR A 231 14.42 2.23 -4.10
C TYR A 231 15.93 2.27 -3.93
N ALA A 232 16.66 1.28 -4.46
CA ALA A 232 18.11 1.25 -4.41
C ALA A 232 18.79 2.39 -5.21
N ALA A 233 18.11 2.90 -6.25
CA ALA A 233 18.56 4.05 -7.02
C ALA A 233 18.29 5.39 -6.32
N SER A 234 17.34 5.42 -5.36
CA SER A 234 16.82 6.66 -4.77
C SER A 234 17.82 7.35 -3.82
N PRO A 235 17.70 8.69 -3.60
CA PRO A 235 18.70 9.50 -2.88
C PRO A 235 19.06 9.04 -1.46
N LEU A 236 18.16 8.37 -0.75
CA LEU A 236 18.47 7.84 0.58
C LEU A 236 19.54 6.74 0.51
N MET A 237 19.53 5.91 -0.53
CA MET A 237 20.37 4.72 -0.65
C MET A 237 21.56 4.88 -1.61
N ASN A 238 21.53 5.87 -2.50
CA ASN A 238 22.50 6.02 -3.59
C ASN A 238 23.17 7.40 -3.54
N GLY A 239 24.44 7.45 -3.18
CA GLY A 239 25.21 8.68 -3.05
C GLY A 239 24.90 9.48 -1.78
N ASN A 240 24.43 8.83 -0.74
CA ASN A 240 24.07 9.52 0.50
C ASN A 240 25.27 9.66 1.45
N ASN A 241 25.67 10.92 1.66
CA ASN A 241 26.83 11.29 2.49
C ASN A 241 26.42 12.06 3.79
N ASP A 242 25.14 12.06 4.16
CA ASP A 242 24.72 12.70 5.41
C ASP A 242 25.19 11.95 6.66
N SER A 243 25.00 12.59 7.81
CA SER A 243 25.41 12.03 9.11
C SER A 243 24.68 10.75 9.47
N TYR A 244 23.44 10.57 9.00
CA TYR A 244 22.66 9.36 9.20
C TYR A 244 23.31 8.18 8.45
N ALA A 245 23.53 8.33 7.14
CA ALA A 245 24.14 7.30 6.30
C ALA A 245 25.55 6.93 6.75
N ALA A 246 26.31 7.92 7.25
CA ALA A 246 27.67 7.67 7.76
C ALA A 246 27.69 6.81 9.04
N ARG A 247 26.62 6.87 9.86
CA ARG A 247 26.49 6.08 11.10
C ARG A 247 25.81 4.73 10.88
N LEU A 248 25.23 4.50 9.72
CA LEU A 248 24.61 3.21 9.39
C LEU A 248 25.66 2.25 8.90
N VAL A 249 26.21 1.46 9.82
CA VAL A 249 27.36 0.56 9.60
C VAL A 249 27.08 -0.87 10.06
N ASP A 250 27.83 -1.82 9.48
CA ASP A 250 27.82 -3.21 9.95
C ASP A 250 28.65 -3.41 11.24
N ASP A 251 28.79 -4.67 11.68
CA ASP A 251 29.56 -5.06 12.87
C ASP A 251 31.08 -4.83 12.75
N GLN A 252 31.58 -4.52 11.55
CA GLN A 252 32.97 -4.19 11.27
C GLN A 252 33.20 -2.70 11.00
N GLY A 253 32.14 -1.88 11.04
CA GLY A 253 32.21 -0.45 10.76
C GLY A 253 32.12 -0.09 9.27
N ASN A 254 31.80 -1.03 8.38
CA ASN A 254 31.61 -0.74 6.97
C ASN A 254 30.25 -0.09 6.72
N ARG A 255 30.19 0.90 5.83
CA ARG A 255 28.96 1.58 5.48
C ARG A 255 27.95 0.65 4.82
N LEU A 256 26.70 0.74 5.23
CA LEU A 256 25.58 -0.05 4.71
C LEU A 256 24.74 0.71 3.67
N ILE A 257 24.99 2.01 3.48
CA ILE A 257 24.43 2.85 2.41
C ILE A 257 25.58 3.43 1.60
N SER A 258 25.43 3.44 0.26
CA SER A 258 26.47 3.93 -0.65
C SER A 258 26.72 5.42 -0.49
N ALA A 259 27.98 5.79 -0.30
CA ALA A 259 28.45 7.16 -0.33
C ALA A 259 28.64 7.67 -1.76
N GLU A 260 28.88 6.78 -2.70
CA GLU A 260 29.10 7.08 -4.11
C GLU A 260 27.79 6.98 -4.87
N TYR A 261 27.50 8.02 -5.66
CA TYR A 261 26.34 8.04 -6.55
C TYR A 261 26.63 7.19 -7.78
N ASP A 262 25.74 6.27 -8.09
CA ASP A 262 25.78 5.43 -9.29
C ASP A 262 24.50 5.66 -10.11
N GLU A 263 24.62 6.41 -11.22
CA GLU A 263 23.50 6.69 -12.13
C GLU A 263 22.96 5.41 -12.78
N ARG A 264 23.82 4.37 -12.96
CA ARG A 264 23.40 3.10 -13.57
C ARG A 264 22.26 2.42 -12.78
N ARG A 265 22.13 2.67 -11.48
CA ARG A 265 21.03 2.14 -10.68
C ARG A 265 19.66 2.61 -11.18
N TRP A 266 19.57 3.85 -11.64
CA TRP A 266 18.35 4.35 -12.27
C TRP A 266 18.07 3.66 -13.60
N ALA A 267 19.10 3.40 -14.40
CA ALA A 267 18.96 2.65 -15.64
C ALA A 267 18.47 1.20 -15.37
N LEU A 268 18.97 0.55 -14.32
CA LEU A 268 18.50 -0.78 -13.91
C LEU A 268 17.03 -0.76 -13.48
N ALA A 269 16.61 0.28 -12.77
CA ALA A 269 15.21 0.46 -12.36
C ALA A 269 14.29 0.70 -13.58
N ALA A 270 14.72 1.55 -14.52
CA ALA A 270 13.98 1.79 -15.77
C ALA A 270 13.86 0.51 -16.61
N ALA A 271 14.97 -0.24 -16.78
CA ALA A 271 14.94 -1.51 -17.49
C ALA A 271 13.96 -2.51 -16.85
N ALA A 272 13.94 -2.59 -15.52
CA ALA A 272 13.05 -3.49 -14.80
C ALA A 272 11.57 -3.10 -14.95
N ALA A 273 11.26 -1.82 -14.96
CA ALA A 273 9.90 -1.36 -15.25
C ALA A 273 9.50 -1.65 -16.70
N LEU A 274 10.43 -1.45 -17.64
CA LEU A 274 10.20 -1.75 -19.05
C LEU A 274 10.03 -3.25 -19.31
N ASP A 275 10.67 -4.14 -18.55
CA ASP A 275 10.41 -5.58 -18.59
C ASP A 275 8.94 -5.92 -18.32
N VAL A 276 8.28 -5.20 -17.40
CA VAL A 276 6.83 -5.37 -17.14
C VAL A 276 5.99 -4.83 -18.29
N MET A 277 6.32 -3.62 -18.78
CA MET A 277 5.61 -2.98 -19.88
C MET A 277 5.67 -3.81 -21.15
N ASP A 278 6.80 -4.42 -21.45
CA ASP A 278 7.04 -5.28 -22.62
C ASP A 278 6.26 -6.62 -22.57
N LEU A 279 5.71 -7.01 -21.42
CA LEU A 279 4.80 -8.18 -21.36
C LEU A 279 3.51 -7.95 -22.16
N ASN A 280 3.08 -6.70 -22.34
CA ASN A 280 1.86 -6.32 -23.07
C ASN A 280 0.60 -7.06 -22.59
N VAL A 281 0.47 -7.29 -21.28
CA VAL A 281 -0.67 -7.99 -20.66
C VAL A 281 -1.39 -7.15 -19.62
N TYR A 282 -0.83 -5.99 -19.28
CA TYR A 282 -1.38 -5.04 -18.31
C TYR A 282 -1.74 -3.72 -19.00
N GLU A 283 -2.79 -3.12 -18.54
CA GLU A 283 -3.23 -1.77 -18.94
C GLU A 283 -3.95 -1.10 -17.76
N LEU A 284 -4.03 0.22 -17.77
CA LEU A 284 -4.83 0.93 -16.77
C LEU A 284 -6.32 0.60 -16.96
N VAL A 285 -7.00 0.36 -15.84
CA VAL A 285 -8.45 0.15 -15.87
C VAL A 285 -9.11 1.41 -16.44
N HIS A 286 -9.96 1.22 -17.43
CA HIS A 286 -10.77 2.26 -18.02
C HIS A 286 -12.20 1.77 -18.21
N SER A 287 -13.16 2.62 -17.84
CA SER A 287 -14.59 2.38 -17.97
C SER A 287 -15.14 3.19 -19.14
N PRO A 288 -16.03 2.64 -19.97
CA PRO A 288 -16.59 3.39 -21.08
C PRO A 288 -17.51 4.51 -20.59
N VAL A 289 -17.66 5.54 -21.42
CA VAL A 289 -18.62 6.63 -21.19
C VAL A 289 -20.02 6.07 -20.99
N ARG A 290 -20.67 6.46 -19.91
CA ARG A 290 -22.06 6.14 -19.63
C ARG A 290 -22.94 7.29 -20.14
N THR A 291 -23.66 7.06 -21.23
CA THR A 291 -24.53 8.07 -21.87
C THR A 291 -25.88 8.21 -21.19
N VAL A 292 -26.31 7.19 -20.44
CA VAL A 292 -27.60 7.15 -19.73
C VAL A 292 -27.32 6.91 -18.26
N SER A 293 -28.00 7.63 -17.37
CA SER A 293 -27.93 7.39 -15.94
C SER A 293 -28.57 6.05 -15.58
N MET A 294 -27.88 5.27 -14.75
CA MET A 294 -28.41 4.05 -14.13
C MET A 294 -28.75 4.31 -12.64
N GLY A 295 -29.21 5.51 -12.35
CA GLY A 295 -29.45 5.99 -10.99
C GLY A 295 -28.26 6.69 -10.36
N ARG A 296 -28.43 7.18 -9.13
CA ARG A 296 -27.42 7.98 -8.42
C ARG A 296 -26.10 7.26 -8.17
N LYS A 297 -26.09 5.93 -8.10
CA LYS A 297 -24.88 5.13 -7.89
C LYS A 297 -24.00 5.08 -9.13
N TYR A 298 -24.63 5.09 -10.29
CA TYR A 298 -23.99 5.01 -11.59
C TYR A 298 -24.51 6.11 -12.49
N PRO A 299 -24.06 7.35 -12.28
CA PRO A 299 -24.52 8.50 -13.02
C PRO A 299 -24.11 8.45 -14.47
N LYS A 300 -24.77 9.26 -15.30
CA LYS A 300 -24.23 9.61 -16.60
C LYS A 300 -22.82 10.19 -16.42
N THR A 301 -21.88 9.81 -17.29
CA THR A 301 -20.52 10.35 -17.25
C THR A 301 -20.56 11.87 -17.38
N VAL A 302 -19.93 12.54 -16.42
CA VAL A 302 -19.63 13.97 -16.53
C VAL A 302 -18.30 14.09 -17.25
N LYS A 303 -18.33 14.67 -18.44
CA LYS A 303 -17.10 14.83 -19.23
C LYS A 303 -16.15 15.77 -18.51
N PRO A 304 -14.86 15.43 -18.46
CA PRO A 304 -13.81 16.35 -18.05
C PRO A 304 -13.78 17.59 -18.95
N PHE A 305 -12.89 18.50 -18.64
CA PHE A 305 -12.70 19.74 -19.40
C PHE A 305 -12.45 19.44 -20.89
N ALA A 306 -13.17 20.16 -21.74
CA ALA A 306 -12.98 20.09 -23.19
C ALA A 306 -11.79 20.98 -23.56
N ASP A 307 -10.58 20.41 -23.60
CA ASP A 307 -9.36 21.11 -24.01
C ASP A 307 -9.22 21.24 -25.55
N GLY A 308 -10.05 20.53 -26.30
CA GLY A 308 -10.01 20.52 -27.77
C GLY A 308 -8.99 19.53 -28.36
N GLU A 309 -8.19 18.90 -27.56
CA GLU A 309 -7.18 17.90 -27.95
C GLU A 309 -7.52 16.53 -27.32
N PHE A 310 -7.06 16.24 -26.11
CA PHE A 310 -7.26 14.95 -25.44
C PHE A 310 -8.74 14.63 -25.18
N SER A 311 -9.57 15.65 -25.04
CA SER A 311 -11.03 15.49 -24.91
C SER A 311 -11.74 15.02 -26.19
N THR A 312 -11.06 15.04 -27.34
CA THR A 312 -11.59 14.63 -28.66
C THR A 312 -11.03 13.30 -29.15
N MET A 313 -9.98 12.81 -28.55
CA MET A 313 -9.33 11.52 -28.86
C MET A 313 -9.83 10.42 -27.93
N ASN A 314 -9.90 9.20 -28.45
CA ASN A 314 -10.26 8.03 -27.67
C ASN A 314 -9.06 7.52 -26.87
N TRP A 315 -9.33 6.72 -25.85
CA TRP A 315 -8.32 5.97 -25.10
C TRP A 315 -7.47 5.10 -26.05
N PRO A 316 -6.14 5.03 -25.90
CA PRO A 316 -5.33 5.62 -24.83
C PRO A 316 -4.81 7.04 -25.08
N ASP A 317 -5.04 7.62 -26.24
CA ASP A 317 -4.50 8.92 -26.62
C ASP A 317 -5.29 10.10 -26.04
N GLY A 318 -6.52 9.85 -25.60
CA GLY A 318 -7.40 10.82 -24.98
C GLY A 318 -8.52 10.18 -24.16
N TYR A 319 -9.42 10.99 -23.63
CA TYR A 319 -10.48 10.57 -22.72
C TYR A 319 -11.91 10.77 -23.28
N ALA A 320 -12.07 10.86 -24.60
CA ALA A 320 -13.38 11.12 -25.22
C ALA A 320 -14.41 10.00 -24.98
N ASP A 321 -13.97 8.75 -24.92
CA ASP A 321 -14.78 7.55 -24.85
C ASP A 321 -14.74 6.84 -23.48
N ILE A 322 -14.02 7.39 -22.50
CA ILE A 322 -13.94 6.83 -21.16
C ILE A 322 -14.65 7.69 -20.11
N ASP A 323 -15.00 7.07 -18.97
CA ASP A 323 -15.45 7.70 -17.74
C ASP A 323 -14.27 7.74 -16.75
N PRO A 324 -13.51 8.85 -16.63
CA PRO A 324 -12.33 8.89 -15.78
C PRO A 324 -12.60 8.68 -14.28
N PHE A 325 -13.78 9.11 -13.80
CA PHE A 325 -14.18 8.90 -12.42
C PHE A 325 -14.39 7.41 -12.14
N GLU A 326 -15.15 6.72 -12.97
CA GLU A 326 -15.41 5.29 -12.83
C GLU A 326 -14.14 4.47 -13.08
N SER A 327 -13.34 4.84 -14.07
CA SER A 327 -12.05 4.19 -14.39
C SER A 327 -11.11 4.13 -13.19
N TYR A 328 -11.01 5.23 -12.42
CA TYR A 328 -10.18 5.24 -11.23
C TYR A 328 -10.84 4.53 -10.05
N ARG A 329 -12.10 4.83 -9.77
CA ARG A 329 -12.84 4.33 -8.62
C ARG A 329 -12.96 2.80 -8.60
N SER A 330 -13.21 2.20 -9.77
CA SER A 330 -13.46 0.76 -9.89
C SER A 330 -12.26 -0.11 -9.54
N VAL A 331 -11.03 0.41 -9.68
CA VAL A 331 -9.80 -0.28 -9.27
C VAL A 331 -9.81 -0.68 -7.80
N PHE A 332 -10.45 0.13 -6.93
CA PHE A 332 -10.30 0.04 -5.48
C PHE A 332 -11.57 -0.39 -4.74
N ASN A 333 -12.73 -0.07 -5.26
CA ASN A 333 -13.97 -0.15 -4.50
C ASN A 333 -14.68 -1.51 -4.57
N GLY A 334 -14.14 -2.46 -5.33
CA GLY A 334 -14.72 -3.80 -5.53
C GLY A 334 -15.65 -3.90 -6.73
N SER A 335 -15.78 -2.86 -7.56
CA SER A 335 -16.50 -2.93 -8.84
C SER A 335 -15.78 -3.86 -9.83
N GLU A 336 -14.43 -3.81 -9.85
CA GLU A 336 -13.61 -4.77 -10.59
C GLU A 336 -13.19 -5.95 -9.71
N SER A 337 -13.34 -7.16 -10.23
CA SER A 337 -12.79 -8.36 -9.57
C SER A 337 -11.29 -8.48 -9.85
N ALA A 338 -10.58 -9.25 -9.04
CA ALA A 338 -9.15 -9.48 -9.27
C ALA A 338 -8.86 -10.12 -10.66
N SER A 339 -9.80 -10.86 -11.22
CA SER A 339 -9.64 -11.53 -12.53
C SER A 339 -9.95 -10.61 -13.72
N THR A 340 -10.71 -9.54 -13.52
CA THR A 340 -11.08 -8.57 -14.58
C THR A 340 -10.24 -7.30 -14.51
N ASN A 341 -9.60 -7.01 -13.39
CA ASN A 341 -8.78 -5.83 -13.19
C ASN A 341 -7.46 -5.95 -13.98
N SER A 342 -7.42 -5.32 -15.16
CA SER A 342 -6.25 -5.32 -16.06
C SER A 342 -5.04 -4.57 -15.50
N GLU A 343 -5.24 -3.73 -14.48
CA GLU A 343 -4.19 -2.97 -13.82
C GLU A 343 -3.48 -3.75 -12.71
N LEU A 344 -4.11 -4.81 -12.19
CA LEU A 344 -3.63 -5.55 -11.04
C LEU A 344 -2.47 -6.49 -11.41
N LEU A 345 -1.27 -6.22 -10.92
CA LEU A 345 -0.11 -7.12 -11.04
C LEU A 345 -0.09 -8.17 -9.93
N PHE A 346 -0.43 -7.75 -8.69
CA PHE A 346 -0.41 -8.65 -7.54
C PHE A 346 -1.41 -8.23 -6.45
N THR A 347 -2.07 -9.24 -5.88
CA THR A 347 -2.86 -9.13 -4.65
C THR A 347 -2.37 -10.18 -3.65
N ARG A 348 -2.35 -9.84 -2.36
CA ARG A 348 -1.92 -10.77 -1.30
C ARG A 348 -2.99 -11.78 -0.88
N GLY A 349 -4.10 -11.82 -1.56
CA GLY A 349 -5.18 -12.76 -1.30
C GLY A 349 -6.23 -12.24 -0.31
N LYS A 350 -7.25 -12.99 -0.07
CA LYS A 350 -8.41 -12.79 0.78
C LYS A 350 -9.38 -11.66 0.47
N ASN A 351 -9.23 -10.99 -0.62
CA ASN A 351 -10.23 -10.03 -1.11
C ASN A 351 -11.22 -10.74 -2.03
N GLY A 352 -12.02 -11.65 -1.47
CA GLY A 352 -13.07 -12.36 -2.19
C GLY A 352 -12.62 -13.49 -3.13
N ASN A 353 -11.32 -13.74 -3.31
CA ASN A 353 -10.80 -14.79 -4.19
C ASN A 353 -9.87 -15.74 -3.44
N ASN A 354 -10.41 -16.44 -2.52
CA ASN A 354 -9.76 -17.26 -1.52
C ASN A 354 -8.89 -18.39 -2.06
N GLY A 355 -7.64 -18.14 -2.35
CA GLY A 355 -6.63 -19.19 -2.45
C GLY A 355 -5.95 -19.49 -1.10
N TRP A 356 -6.05 -18.61 -0.13
CA TRP A 356 -5.28 -18.63 1.12
C TRP A 356 -6.24 -18.67 2.29
N ASP A 357 -6.45 -19.81 2.85
CA ASP A 357 -7.18 -19.98 4.08
C ASP A 357 -6.24 -19.67 5.26
N ALA A 358 -6.11 -18.39 5.58
CA ALA A 358 -5.64 -18.01 6.88
C ALA A 358 -6.81 -18.12 7.85
N SER A 359 -6.59 -18.53 9.08
CA SER A 359 -7.64 -18.68 10.08
C SER A 359 -8.56 -17.45 10.10
N GLU A 360 -9.87 -17.63 10.12
CA GLU A 360 -10.90 -16.59 10.09
C GLU A 360 -10.68 -15.44 11.09
N GLN A 361 -9.89 -15.68 12.12
CA GLN A 361 -9.63 -14.72 13.20
C GLN A 361 -8.70 -13.57 12.77
N TYR A 362 -7.74 -13.80 11.86
CA TYR A 362 -6.79 -12.78 11.42
C TYR A 362 -7.34 -11.92 10.30
N ASP A 363 -8.16 -12.47 9.42
CA ASP A 363 -8.73 -11.73 8.29
C ASP A 363 -9.65 -10.60 8.66
N LYS A 364 -10.36 -10.75 9.77
CA LYS A 364 -11.26 -9.71 10.26
C LYS A 364 -10.51 -8.44 10.71
N ASN A 365 -9.20 -8.50 10.92
CA ASN A 365 -8.42 -7.38 11.46
C ASN A 365 -7.61 -6.59 10.43
N PHE A 366 -7.33 -7.16 9.25
CA PHE A 366 -6.41 -6.57 8.27
C PHE A 366 -7.01 -6.40 6.87
N SER A 367 -8.33 -6.45 6.73
CA SER A 367 -8.95 -6.30 5.41
C SER A 367 -9.29 -4.85 5.09
N ILE A 368 -9.26 -4.52 3.78
CA ILE A 368 -9.74 -3.23 3.27
C ILE A 368 -11.20 -2.98 3.69
N GLU A 369 -12.03 -4.03 3.76
CA GLU A 369 -13.41 -3.94 4.19
C GLU A 369 -13.55 -3.37 5.61
N LYS A 370 -12.59 -3.66 6.49
CA LYS A 370 -12.55 -3.03 7.81
C LYS A 370 -12.12 -1.58 7.77
N MET A 371 -11.19 -1.24 6.89
CA MET A 371 -10.83 0.15 6.66
C MET A 371 -12.03 0.93 6.15
N VAL A 372 -12.86 0.35 5.27
CA VAL A 372 -14.08 0.98 4.78
C VAL A 372 -15.02 1.39 5.93
N ALA A 373 -15.09 0.61 6.99
CA ALA A 373 -15.84 0.98 8.18
C ALA A 373 -15.36 2.28 8.84
N ASP A 374 -14.06 2.54 8.78
CA ASP A 374 -13.46 3.77 9.30
C ASP A 374 -13.56 4.95 8.32
N LEU A 375 -13.86 4.68 7.03
CA LEU A 375 -14.09 5.68 5.99
C LEU A 375 -15.55 6.15 5.94
N LEU A 376 -16.50 5.25 6.17
CA LEU A 376 -17.93 5.55 6.09
C LEU A 376 -18.34 6.55 7.17
N PRO A 377 -19.23 7.52 6.84
CA PRO A 377 -19.79 8.44 7.82
C PRO A 377 -20.73 7.76 8.81
N LYS A 378 -21.00 8.40 9.95
CA LYS A 378 -21.91 7.86 10.98
C LYS A 378 -23.32 7.64 10.48
N SER A 379 -23.79 8.42 9.53
CA SER A 379 -25.09 8.22 8.89
C SER A 379 -25.18 6.94 8.06
N ALA A 380 -24.03 6.36 7.67
CA ALA A 380 -23.93 4.99 7.16
C ALA A 380 -23.45 3.99 8.24
N GLN A 381 -23.55 4.37 9.53
CA GLN A 381 -23.05 3.63 10.69
C GLN A 381 -21.55 3.30 10.66
N GLY A 382 -20.79 4.05 9.88
CA GLY A 382 -19.34 4.00 9.90
C GLY A 382 -18.75 4.77 11.08
N ARG A 383 -17.43 4.73 11.21
CA ARG A 383 -16.71 5.40 12.29
C ARG A 383 -16.16 6.76 11.89
N ASN A 384 -15.99 7.00 10.59
CA ASN A 384 -15.53 8.27 10.03
C ASN A 384 -14.20 8.77 10.64
N ARG A 385 -13.21 7.88 10.79
CA ARG A 385 -11.97 8.16 11.52
C ARG A 385 -10.80 8.52 10.62
N ILE A 386 -10.81 8.11 9.35
CA ILE A 386 -9.73 8.40 8.42
C ILE A 386 -10.05 9.70 7.70
N SER A 387 -9.12 10.63 7.78
CA SER A 387 -9.23 11.98 7.23
C SER A 387 -8.09 12.25 6.26
N MET A 388 -8.39 13.04 5.23
CA MET A 388 -7.39 13.59 4.33
C MET A 388 -6.88 14.92 4.89
N THR A 389 -5.57 15.17 4.79
CA THR A 389 -5.01 16.48 5.15
C THR A 389 -5.43 17.55 4.13
N GLN A 390 -5.44 18.83 4.54
CA GLN A 390 -5.68 19.93 3.60
C GLN A 390 -4.64 19.95 2.47
N LYS A 391 -3.39 19.65 2.79
CA LYS A 391 -2.29 19.50 1.83
C LYS A 391 -2.62 18.49 0.74
N GLN A 392 -3.08 17.29 1.11
CA GLN A 392 -3.47 16.27 0.15
C GLN A 392 -4.71 16.69 -0.65
N CYS A 393 -5.69 17.31 -0.01
CA CYS A 393 -6.87 17.86 -0.69
C CYS A 393 -6.47 18.90 -1.75
N ASP A 394 -5.52 19.77 -1.44
CA ASP A 394 -5.04 20.83 -2.34
C ASP A 394 -4.08 20.29 -3.43
N ALA A 395 -3.46 19.12 -3.23
CA ALA A 395 -2.60 18.49 -4.23
C ALA A 395 -3.34 18.10 -5.51
N TYR A 396 -4.62 17.72 -5.41
CA TYR A 396 -5.43 17.42 -6.59
C TYR A 396 -5.55 18.62 -7.50
N TYR A 397 -5.54 18.39 -8.82
CA TYR A 397 -5.73 19.43 -9.83
C TYR A 397 -7.18 19.89 -9.92
N MET A 398 -7.38 21.04 -10.55
CA MET A 398 -8.65 21.40 -11.15
C MET A 398 -8.89 20.50 -12.36
N TYR A 399 -10.15 20.42 -12.82
CA TYR A 399 -10.53 19.54 -13.94
C TYR A 399 -9.83 19.87 -15.28
N ASP A 400 -9.26 21.09 -15.40
CA ASP A 400 -8.47 21.55 -16.55
C ASP A 400 -6.96 21.32 -16.38
N GLY A 401 -6.53 20.59 -15.35
CA GLY A 401 -5.15 20.28 -15.07
C GLY A 401 -4.35 21.41 -14.38
N LYS A 402 -5.01 22.54 -14.06
CA LYS A 402 -4.38 23.64 -13.34
C LYS A 402 -4.42 23.44 -11.83
N ASP A 403 -3.66 24.26 -11.11
CA ASP A 403 -3.66 24.30 -9.67
C ASP A 403 -4.94 24.95 -9.12
N VAL A 404 -5.28 24.61 -7.88
CA VAL A 404 -6.35 25.29 -7.16
C VAL A 404 -5.97 26.74 -6.96
N PRO A 405 -6.83 27.72 -7.33
CA PRO A 405 -6.51 29.13 -7.20
C PRO A 405 -6.03 29.51 -5.79
N GLY A 406 -4.96 30.24 -5.70
CA GLY A 406 -4.36 30.70 -4.46
C GLY A 406 -3.63 29.59 -3.67
N LYS A 407 -3.33 28.47 -4.31
CA LYS A 407 -2.58 27.38 -3.73
C LYS A 407 -1.18 27.28 -4.29
N ASP A 408 -0.31 26.76 -3.46
CA ASP A 408 0.99 26.33 -3.86
C ASP A 408 0.87 25.16 -4.83
N SER A 409 1.77 25.08 -5.78
CA SER A 409 1.68 24.13 -6.86
C SER A 409 2.19 22.72 -6.48
N GLU A 410 3.24 22.26 -7.05
CA GLU A 410 3.64 20.85 -7.18
C GLU A 410 3.76 20.05 -5.89
N ILE A 411 4.17 20.68 -4.80
CA ILE A 411 4.44 19.99 -3.53
C ILE A 411 3.63 20.53 -2.36
N GLY A 412 2.84 21.58 -2.62
CA GLY A 412 2.41 22.45 -1.59
C GLY A 412 1.21 22.00 -0.83
N GLY A 413 0.07 22.36 -1.27
CA GLY A 413 -1.11 22.43 -0.46
C GLY A 413 -1.22 23.73 0.28
N GLY A 414 -0.41 24.70 0.02
CA GLY A 414 -0.47 26.08 0.51
C GLY A 414 -1.03 26.29 1.93
N ASP A 415 -0.94 27.45 2.47
CA ASP A 415 -1.48 27.81 3.79
C ASP A 415 -3.00 28.01 3.83
N GLY A 416 -3.66 27.92 2.68
CA GLY A 416 -5.08 28.14 2.57
C GLY A 416 -5.54 29.59 2.76
N SER A 417 -4.63 30.56 2.68
CA SER A 417 -4.93 31.98 2.83
C SER A 417 -6.00 32.48 1.85
N VAL A 418 -6.08 31.87 0.67
CA VAL A 418 -7.12 32.17 -0.33
C VAL A 418 -8.08 30.98 -0.43
N ARG A 419 -9.35 31.21 -0.06
CA ARG A 419 -10.42 30.24 -0.16
C ARG A 419 -11.51 30.76 -1.09
N PRO A 420 -12.02 29.91 -2.00
CA PRO A 420 -12.95 30.36 -3.03
C PRO A 420 -14.38 30.64 -2.53
N GLY A 421 -14.65 30.64 -1.22
CA GLY A 421 -15.97 30.94 -0.68
C GLY A 421 -16.99 29.79 -0.74
N ILE A 422 -18.25 30.12 -0.63
CA ILE A 422 -19.37 29.14 -0.55
C ILE A 422 -20.23 29.26 -1.82
N ILE A 423 -20.71 28.13 -2.31
CA ILE A 423 -21.57 28.04 -3.50
C ILE A 423 -22.97 28.56 -3.16
N SER A 424 -23.46 29.55 -3.91
CA SER A 424 -24.80 30.10 -3.84
C SER A 424 -25.82 29.25 -4.62
N ASP A 425 -27.11 29.57 -4.51
CA ASP A 425 -28.19 28.90 -5.28
C ASP A 425 -27.99 29.05 -6.80
N SER A 426 -27.62 30.24 -7.27
CA SER A 426 -27.41 30.51 -8.70
C SER A 426 -26.18 29.76 -9.23
N GLU A 427 -25.10 29.71 -8.45
CA GLU A 427 -23.88 29.00 -8.85
C GLU A 427 -24.06 27.49 -8.86
N ALA A 428 -24.87 26.94 -7.95
CA ALA A 428 -25.12 25.50 -7.89
C ALA A 428 -25.78 24.93 -9.16
N SER A 429 -26.54 25.77 -9.90
CA SER A 429 -27.14 25.40 -11.19
C SER A 429 -26.14 25.39 -12.32
N ASP A 430 -25.05 26.18 -12.21
CA ASP A 430 -24.04 26.34 -13.26
C ASP A 430 -22.82 25.45 -13.08
N LEU A 431 -22.62 24.94 -11.88
CA LEU A 431 -21.52 24.04 -11.56
C LEU A 431 -21.90 22.59 -11.86
N SER A 432 -21.65 22.18 -13.09
CA SER A 432 -22.03 20.86 -13.60
C SER A 432 -21.15 19.71 -13.17
N PHE A 433 -20.08 19.96 -12.39
CA PHE A 433 -19.07 18.96 -12.14
C PHE A 433 -18.98 18.47 -10.69
N ALA A 434 -19.67 17.38 -10.39
CA ALA A 434 -19.42 16.48 -9.28
C ALA A 434 -19.92 15.08 -9.68
N PRO A 435 -19.16 14.32 -10.48
CA PRO A 435 -19.63 13.11 -11.15
C PRO A 435 -20.05 12.00 -10.19
N ALA A 436 -19.68 12.10 -8.92
CA ALA A 436 -19.91 11.06 -7.93
C ALA A 436 -21.38 10.81 -7.57
N LEU A 437 -22.33 11.63 -8.02
CA LEU A 437 -23.62 11.72 -7.36
C LEU A 437 -24.84 11.56 -8.27
N GLY A 438 -24.63 11.16 -9.50
CA GLY A 438 -25.71 10.90 -10.45
C GLY A 438 -26.24 12.16 -11.13
N GLU A 439 -27.53 12.12 -11.50
CA GLU A 439 -28.20 13.22 -12.19
C GLU A 439 -28.19 14.54 -11.39
N ASP A 440 -27.95 14.43 -10.07
CA ASP A 440 -27.73 15.56 -9.15
C ASP A 440 -26.25 15.86 -8.92
N ALA A 441 -25.40 15.58 -9.88
CA ALA A 441 -23.94 15.62 -9.74
C ALA A 441 -23.33 17.02 -9.60
N SER A 442 -24.14 18.08 -9.56
CA SER A 442 -23.66 19.43 -9.28
C SER A 442 -23.22 19.60 -7.82
N VAL A 443 -22.15 20.34 -7.60
CA VAL A 443 -21.77 20.77 -6.27
C VAL A 443 -22.86 21.70 -5.74
N ARG A 444 -23.48 21.32 -4.64
CA ARG A 444 -24.73 21.93 -4.18
C ARG A 444 -24.48 23.22 -3.40
N LYS A 445 -25.53 24.02 -3.26
CA LYS A 445 -25.57 25.18 -2.36
C LYS A 445 -25.01 24.85 -0.99
N GLY A 446 -24.21 25.74 -0.45
CA GLY A 446 -23.64 25.64 0.90
C GLY A 446 -22.35 24.85 0.99
N ILE A 447 -21.88 24.27 -0.11
CA ILE A 447 -20.60 23.59 -0.20
C ILE A 447 -19.48 24.62 -0.51
N SER A 448 -18.28 24.38 -0.03
CA SER A 448 -17.14 25.24 -0.33
C SER A 448 -16.75 25.13 -1.80
N LYS A 449 -16.50 26.27 -2.46
CA LYS A 449 -16.04 26.33 -3.86
C LYS A 449 -14.71 25.63 -4.08
N GLN A 450 -13.90 25.42 -3.04
CA GLN A 450 -12.66 24.66 -3.14
C GLN A 450 -12.86 23.20 -3.61
N TYR A 451 -14.07 22.66 -3.48
CA TYR A 451 -14.44 21.31 -3.90
C TYR A 451 -15.08 21.24 -5.27
N ALA A 452 -15.34 22.39 -5.90
CA ALA A 452 -15.94 22.46 -7.22
C ALA A 452 -14.90 22.35 -8.33
N ASN A 453 -15.30 21.82 -9.48
CA ASN A 453 -14.48 21.74 -10.69
C ASN A 453 -13.11 21.10 -10.49
N ARG A 454 -13.02 20.09 -9.64
CA ARG A 454 -11.80 19.31 -9.40
C ARG A 454 -11.71 18.14 -10.38
N GLU A 455 -10.52 17.60 -10.53
CA GLU A 455 -10.28 16.41 -11.34
C GLU A 455 -11.09 15.18 -10.86
N PRO A 456 -11.39 14.21 -11.73
CA PRO A 456 -12.21 13.04 -11.37
C PRO A 456 -11.71 12.22 -10.19
N ARG A 457 -10.39 12.05 -10.01
CA ARG A 457 -9.81 11.32 -8.86
C ARG A 457 -10.08 12.01 -7.53
N PHE A 458 -10.24 13.33 -7.50
CA PHE A 458 -10.67 14.07 -6.32
C PHE A 458 -12.03 13.54 -5.83
N TYR A 459 -13.02 13.47 -6.72
CA TYR A 459 -14.34 12.99 -6.36
C TYR A 459 -14.39 11.49 -6.04
N ALA A 460 -13.44 10.71 -6.54
CA ALA A 460 -13.31 9.30 -6.18
C ALA A 460 -12.69 9.08 -4.80
N SER A 461 -11.88 10.04 -4.32
CA SER A 461 -11.08 9.85 -3.10
C SER A 461 -11.48 10.75 -1.93
N VAL A 462 -12.07 11.92 -2.18
CA VAL A 462 -12.34 12.94 -1.16
C VAL A 462 -13.80 12.95 -0.73
N ALA A 463 -14.03 12.70 0.54
CA ALA A 463 -15.34 12.84 1.17
C ALA A 463 -15.44 14.23 1.81
N TYR A 464 -15.68 15.24 0.98
CA TYR A 464 -15.74 16.64 1.41
C TYR A 464 -17.01 16.96 2.21
N ASN A 465 -16.97 18.03 2.98
CA ASN A 465 -18.11 18.52 3.77
C ASN A 465 -19.30 18.89 2.87
N GLY A 466 -20.42 18.23 3.06
CA GLY A 466 -21.61 18.37 2.23
C GLY A 466 -21.74 17.35 1.10
N ARG A 467 -20.82 16.37 1.02
CA ARG A 467 -20.91 15.28 0.04
C ARG A 467 -22.17 14.44 0.27
N VAL A 468 -22.79 14.01 -0.80
CA VAL A 468 -23.92 13.08 -0.80
C VAL A 468 -23.42 11.64 -0.83
N TRP A 469 -23.99 10.78 0.00
CA TRP A 469 -23.67 9.37 0.11
C TRP A 469 -24.83 8.50 -0.36
N GLY A 470 -24.52 7.35 -0.93
CA GLY A 470 -25.49 6.52 -1.62
C GLY A 470 -26.37 5.63 -0.76
N ARG A 471 -26.08 5.46 0.54
CA ARG A 471 -26.86 4.59 1.42
C ARG A 471 -27.00 5.22 2.81
N GLY A 472 -28.24 5.39 3.24
CA GLY A 472 -28.55 5.95 4.56
C GLY A 472 -28.63 4.89 5.64
N SER A 473 -29.01 5.34 6.85
CA SER A 473 -29.19 4.51 8.03
C SER A 473 -30.37 3.52 7.93
N GLU A 474 -31.08 3.45 6.81
CA GLU A 474 -32.23 2.58 6.63
C GLU A 474 -31.89 1.38 5.75
N VAL A 475 -32.22 0.19 6.23
CA VAL A 475 -32.14 -1.05 5.43
C VAL A 475 -33.10 -0.93 4.25
N TYR A 476 -32.62 -1.25 3.04
CA TYR A 476 -33.48 -1.34 1.87
C TYR A 476 -34.60 -2.36 2.13
N THR A 477 -35.82 -1.90 2.08
CA THR A 477 -37.00 -2.72 1.88
C THR A 477 -37.74 -2.21 0.67
N GLU A 478 -38.53 -3.05 -0.01
CA GLU A 478 -39.33 -2.60 -1.18
C GLU A 478 -40.25 -1.41 -0.85
N SER A 479 -40.60 -1.26 0.41
CA SER A 479 -41.42 -0.14 0.92
C SER A 479 -40.62 1.09 1.37
N LYS A 480 -39.28 0.99 1.46
CA LYS A 480 -38.37 2.10 1.82
C LYS A 480 -37.20 2.14 0.85
N PRO A 481 -37.24 3.02 -0.16
CA PRO A 481 -36.15 3.20 -1.09
C PRO A 481 -34.89 3.72 -0.38
N ILE A 482 -33.73 3.39 -0.91
CA ILE A 482 -32.43 3.88 -0.41
C ILE A 482 -32.47 5.40 -0.33
N THR A 483 -32.34 5.93 0.85
CA THR A 483 -32.26 7.37 1.08
C THR A 483 -30.84 7.85 0.89
N TYR A 484 -30.69 8.89 0.08
CA TYR A 484 -29.42 9.60 -0.06
C TYR A 484 -29.37 10.70 0.99
N TYR A 485 -28.22 10.87 1.64
CA TYR A 485 -28.05 11.92 2.64
C TYR A 485 -26.76 12.72 2.36
N GLN A 486 -26.79 13.99 2.71
CA GLN A 486 -25.62 14.86 2.72
C GLN A 486 -24.89 14.73 4.05
N SER A 487 -23.59 14.45 4.01
CA SER A 487 -22.75 14.33 5.20
C SER A 487 -22.13 15.67 5.55
N TRP A 488 -22.47 16.23 6.72
CA TRP A 488 -21.94 17.50 7.19
C TRP A 488 -21.04 17.27 8.40
N TYR A 489 -19.86 17.91 8.41
CA TYR A 489 -18.81 17.75 9.42
C TYR A 489 -18.74 18.92 10.40
N TYR A 490 -19.68 19.86 10.37
CA TYR A 490 -19.74 20.94 11.35
C TYR A 490 -19.82 20.41 12.77
N ARG A 491 -19.28 21.15 13.74
CA ARG A 491 -19.38 20.79 15.14
C ARG A 491 -20.86 20.50 15.51
N ASN A 492 -21.10 19.41 16.23
CA ASN A 492 -22.42 18.92 16.66
C ASN A 492 -23.34 18.43 15.53
N SER A 493 -22.92 18.40 14.27
CA SER A 493 -23.63 17.66 13.22
C SER A 493 -23.45 16.15 13.39
N ASP A 494 -24.22 15.35 12.66
CA ASP A 494 -24.17 13.88 12.82
C ASP A 494 -22.83 13.25 12.51
N ASN A 495 -22.07 13.82 11.58
CA ASN A 495 -20.75 13.34 11.20
C ASN A 495 -19.61 14.24 11.71
N GLY A 496 -19.92 15.30 12.43
CA GLY A 496 -18.94 16.25 12.95
C GLY A 496 -18.49 15.93 14.37
N LYS A 497 -17.60 16.79 14.87
CA LYS A 497 -17.09 16.70 16.24
C LYS A 497 -18.20 16.88 17.26
N LYS A 498 -18.49 15.83 18.01
CA LYS A 498 -19.38 15.82 19.20
C LYS A 498 -18.55 15.42 20.43
N ASN A 499 -19.21 15.14 21.53
CA ASN A 499 -18.60 14.50 22.70
C ASN A 499 -18.32 13.01 22.37
N GLY A 500 -17.34 12.73 21.54
CA GLY A 500 -16.96 11.39 21.10
C GLY A 500 -15.83 11.46 20.06
N TYR A 501 -15.30 10.30 19.71
CA TYR A 501 -14.03 10.17 19.00
C TYR A 501 -14.15 9.88 17.50
N GLU A 502 -15.35 9.58 17.04
CA GLU A 502 -15.58 9.15 15.67
C GLU A 502 -15.98 10.32 14.78
N PHE A 503 -15.00 11.07 14.32
CA PHE A 503 -15.16 12.19 13.37
C PHE A 503 -13.85 12.38 12.58
N PRO A 504 -13.91 12.98 11.36
CA PRO A 504 -12.69 13.26 10.59
C PRO A 504 -11.92 14.41 11.24
N LEU A 505 -10.66 14.17 11.65
CA LEU A 505 -9.83 15.17 12.34
C LEU A 505 -9.70 16.47 11.57
N THR A 506 -9.59 16.38 10.25
CA THR A 506 -9.38 17.52 9.36
C THR A 506 -10.68 18.10 8.79
N GLY A 507 -11.82 17.46 9.05
CA GLY A 507 -13.08 17.81 8.38
C GLY A 507 -13.12 17.50 6.88
N ILE A 508 -12.16 16.72 6.37
CA ILE A 508 -12.06 16.23 5.00
C ILE A 508 -11.91 14.72 5.08
N GLY A 509 -12.95 13.96 4.74
CA GLY A 509 -12.91 12.50 4.80
C GLY A 509 -12.18 11.89 3.60
N PHE A 510 -11.81 10.62 3.73
CA PHE A 510 -11.20 9.79 2.69
C PHE A 510 -12.15 8.69 2.26
N MET A 511 -12.24 8.36 0.94
CA MET A 511 -13.25 7.40 0.47
C MET A 511 -12.85 6.55 -0.74
N LYS A 512 -11.60 6.52 -1.12
CA LYS A 512 -11.09 5.83 -2.31
C LYS A 512 -11.58 4.37 -2.44
N TYR A 513 -11.70 3.67 -1.32
CA TYR A 513 -12.10 2.25 -1.28
C TYR A 513 -13.60 2.03 -1.10
N VAL A 514 -14.39 3.10 -1.00
CA VAL A 514 -15.82 2.99 -0.71
C VAL A 514 -16.62 2.69 -1.98
N HIS A 515 -17.35 1.57 -1.96
CA HIS A 515 -18.33 1.25 -2.99
C HIS A 515 -19.65 1.99 -2.72
N PRO A 516 -20.43 2.39 -3.73
CA PRO A 516 -21.73 3.04 -3.53
C PRO A 516 -22.74 2.25 -2.70
N ASP A 517 -22.53 0.92 -2.62
CA ASP A 517 -23.37 0.01 -1.82
C ASP A 517 -22.87 -0.25 -0.40
N ASP A 518 -21.68 0.24 -0.05
CA ASP A 518 -21.11 0.01 1.26
C ASP A 518 -21.91 0.71 2.37
N SER A 519 -22.24 -0.05 3.39
CA SER A 519 -22.92 0.43 4.61
C SER A 519 -22.62 -0.54 5.73
N GLN A 520 -22.44 -0.04 6.95
CA GLN A 520 -22.32 -0.88 8.16
C GLN A 520 -23.64 -1.10 8.87
N GLN A 521 -24.75 -0.61 8.31
CA GLN A 521 -26.03 -0.77 8.94
C GLN A 521 -26.53 -2.21 8.86
N GLY A 522 -26.81 -2.80 10.02
CA GLY A 522 -27.43 -4.10 10.19
C GLY A 522 -26.46 -5.27 10.15
N ASP A 523 -25.82 -5.53 9.04
CA ASP A 523 -24.93 -6.68 8.86
C ASP A 523 -23.56 -6.27 8.28
N ALA A 524 -22.49 -6.90 8.73
CA ALA A 524 -21.16 -6.79 8.11
C ALA A 524 -21.16 -7.20 6.63
N SER A 525 -22.18 -7.93 6.19
CA SER A 525 -22.43 -8.33 4.80
C SER A 525 -22.79 -7.17 3.86
N ALA A 526 -22.97 -5.96 4.39
CA ALA A 526 -23.26 -4.77 3.59
C ALA A 526 -22.02 -4.08 3.00
N ILE A 527 -20.82 -4.55 3.26
CA ILE A 527 -19.59 -4.08 2.62
C ILE A 527 -19.26 -4.99 1.42
N VAL A 528 -19.17 -4.38 0.25
CA VAL A 528 -18.75 -5.09 -0.97
C VAL A 528 -17.32 -5.60 -0.82
N ALA A 529 -17.05 -6.83 -1.22
CA ALA A 529 -15.70 -7.39 -1.17
C ALA A 529 -14.72 -6.56 -1.98
N LYS A 530 -13.53 -6.33 -1.43
CA LYS A 530 -12.48 -5.52 -2.05
C LYS A 530 -11.32 -6.41 -2.51
N VAL A 531 -10.64 -5.96 -3.54
CA VAL A 531 -9.37 -6.53 -3.96
C VAL A 531 -8.26 -5.57 -3.57
N GLU A 532 -7.26 -6.04 -2.83
CA GLU A 532 -6.12 -5.22 -2.50
C GLU A 532 -5.18 -5.09 -3.70
N PRO A 533 -4.95 -3.88 -4.23
CA PRO A 533 -3.97 -3.66 -5.26
C PRO A 533 -2.56 -3.53 -4.64
N ALA A 534 -1.99 -4.66 -4.19
CA ALA A 534 -0.65 -4.67 -3.57
C ALA A 534 0.44 -4.22 -4.55
N LEU A 535 0.23 -4.45 -5.84
CA LEU A 535 1.03 -3.88 -6.92
C LEU A 535 0.15 -3.73 -8.15
N ARG A 536 0.17 -2.55 -8.77
CA ARG A 536 -0.63 -2.23 -9.95
C ARG A 536 0.17 -1.49 -11.03
N TYR A 537 -0.32 -1.53 -12.26
CA TYR A 537 0.41 -1.07 -13.45
C TYR A 537 0.73 0.43 -13.44
N ALA A 538 -0.13 1.27 -12.85
CA ALA A 538 0.18 2.69 -12.68
C ALA A 538 1.49 2.94 -11.91
N ASP A 539 1.81 2.09 -10.93
CA ASP A 539 3.07 2.21 -10.18
C ASP A 539 4.29 1.90 -11.07
N ILE A 540 4.16 0.91 -11.95
CA ILE A 540 5.22 0.57 -12.90
C ILE A 540 5.47 1.71 -13.90
N LEU A 541 4.40 2.30 -14.43
CA LEU A 541 4.48 3.42 -15.36
C LEU A 541 5.19 4.63 -14.74
N LEU A 542 4.79 5.01 -13.51
CA LEU A 542 5.41 6.13 -12.82
C LEU A 542 6.82 5.80 -12.30
N CYS A 543 7.13 4.55 -11.96
CA CYS A 543 8.49 4.10 -11.68
C CYS A 543 9.41 4.22 -12.90
N TYR A 544 8.90 3.86 -14.08
CA TYR A 544 9.64 4.00 -15.35
C TYR A 544 9.99 5.47 -15.62
N ALA A 545 8.98 6.34 -15.59
CA ALA A 545 9.17 7.77 -15.81
C ALA A 545 10.13 8.41 -14.77
N GLU A 546 10.02 8.03 -13.49
CA GLU A 546 10.92 8.51 -12.44
C GLU A 546 12.36 8.12 -12.72
N ALA A 547 12.58 6.84 -13.02
CA ALA A 547 13.92 6.32 -13.25
C ALA A 547 14.57 6.93 -14.49
N LEU A 548 13.82 7.12 -15.57
CA LEU A 548 14.32 7.77 -16.79
C LEU A 548 14.65 9.25 -16.57
N ASN A 549 13.83 9.96 -15.76
CA ASN A 549 14.08 11.37 -15.49
C ASN A 549 15.44 11.62 -14.85
N GLU A 550 15.96 10.69 -14.09
CA GLU A 550 17.23 10.83 -13.37
C GLU A 550 18.47 10.52 -14.25
N LEU A 551 18.28 9.96 -15.45
CA LEU A 551 19.39 9.66 -16.36
C LEU A 551 19.95 10.93 -17.01
N GLN A 552 21.26 11.07 -16.98
CA GLN A 552 22.03 12.11 -17.68
C GLN A 552 22.66 11.57 -18.96
N THR A 553 22.92 10.26 -18.98
CA THR A 553 23.52 9.54 -20.10
C THR A 553 22.63 8.40 -20.56
N SER A 554 22.91 7.87 -21.75
CA SER A 554 22.20 6.70 -22.28
C SER A 554 22.84 5.41 -21.77
N TYR A 555 21.99 4.42 -21.48
CA TYR A 555 22.41 3.10 -21.01
C TYR A 555 21.81 2.00 -21.87
N THR A 556 22.59 0.94 -22.04
CA THR A 556 22.13 -0.32 -22.62
C THR A 556 22.12 -1.37 -21.50
N VAL A 557 20.94 -1.86 -21.15
CA VAL A 557 20.72 -2.79 -20.03
C VAL A 557 20.01 -4.04 -20.53
N PRO A 558 20.46 -5.26 -20.17
CA PRO A 558 19.75 -6.48 -20.53
C PRO A 558 18.40 -6.57 -19.80
N SER A 559 17.40 -7.18 -20.47
CA SER A 559 16.15 -7.61 -19.85
C SER A 559 16.41 -8.64 -18.73
N TYR A 560 15.39 -8.90 -17.89
CA TYR A 560 15.51 -9.83 -16.76
C TYR A 560 16.00 -11.23 -17.15
N ASP A 561 15.74 -11.67 -18.38
CA ASP A 561 16.13 -12.98 -18.94
C ASP A 561 17.30 -12.92 -19.92
N GLY A 562 17.88 -11.72 -20.13
CA GLY A 562 19.01 -11.49 -21.03
C GLY A 562 18.69 -11.59 -22.53
N ARG A 563 17.43 -11.78 -22.93
CA ARG A 563 17.04 -12.00 -24.33
C ARG A 563 16.92 -10.72 -25.14
N LYS A 564 16.73 -9.59 -24.47
CA LYS A 564 16.58 -8.26 -25.06
C LYS A 564 17.54 -7.28 -24.40
N MET A 565 17.99 -6.30 -25.18
CA MET A 565 18.77 -5.17 -24.65
C MET A 565 17.90 -3.91 -24.71
N HIS A 566 17.60 -3.35 -23.57
CA HIS A 566 16.88 -2.09 -23.44
C HIS A 566 17.80 -0.91 -23.69
N GLN A 567 17.43 -0.02 -24.58
CA GLN A 567 18.10 1.27 -24.79
C GLN A 567 17.36 2.32 -23.96
N LEU A 568 18.04 2.89 -23.01
CA LEU A 568 17.42 3.78 -22.01
C LEU A 568 18.09 5.15 -22.07
N SER A 569 17.29 6.16 -22.24
CA SER A 569 17.70 7.57 -22.18
C SER A 569 16.52 8.44 -21.76
N ARG A 570 16.82 9.58 -21.18
CA ARG A 570 15.79 10.59 -20.91
C ARG A 570 15.40 11.26 -22.22
N SER A 571 14.22 10.97 -22.73
CA SER A 571 13.58 11.65 -23.85
C SER A 571 12.11 11.95 -23.51
N GLN A 572 11.48 12.91 -24.16
CA GLN A 572 10.09 13.25 -23.95
C GLN A 572 9.20 12.04 -24.24
N ASP A 573 9.32 11.42 -25.41
CA ASP A 573 8.53 10.26 -25.81
C ASP A 573 8.57 9.12 -24.78
N GLU A 574 9.75 8.83 -24.20
CA GLU A 574 9.88 7.77 -23.20
C GLU A 574 9.31 8.18 -21.82
N LEU A 575 9.42 9.45 -21.45
CA LEU A 575 8.79 9.97 -20.21
C LEU A 575 7.26 9.99 -20.33
N GLU A 576 6.73 10.36 -21.49
CA GLU A 576 5.29 10.32 -21.80
C GLU A 576 4.74 8.90 -21.69
N ARG A 577 5.45 7.88 -22.14
CA ARG A 577 5.01 6.48 -21.98
C ARG A 577 4.68 6.10 -20.54
N GLY A 578 5.33 6.73 -19.56
CA GLY A 578 5.07 6.49 -18.14
C GLY A 578 4.00 7.41 -17.54
N VAL A 579 3.88 8.65 -18.01
CA VAL A 579 3.02 9.67 -17.40
C VAL A 579 1.68 9.81 -18.12
N HIS A 580 1.70 9.93 -19.44
CA HIS A 580 0.54 10.20 -20.28
C HIS A 580 -0.65 9.26 -19.97
N PRO A 581 -0.50 7.92 -19.93
CA PRO A 581 -1.64 7.04 -19.66
C PRO A 581 -2.32 7.31 -18.30
N VAL A 582 -1.53 7.66 -17.28
CA VAL A 582 -2.06 7.95 -15.93
C VAL A 582 -2.89 9.24 -15.94
N ARG A 583 -2.39 10.26 -16.64
CA ARG A 583 -3.08 11.55 -16.78
C ARG A 583 -4.37 11.42 -17.59
N ILE A 584 -4.30 10.74 -18.72
CA ILE A 584 -5.47 10.54 -19.60
C ILE A 584 -6.56 9.72 -18.91
N ARG A 585 -6.19 8.63 -18.22
CA ARG A 585 -7.14 7.85 -17.42
C ARG A 585 -7.83 8.71 -16.36
N ALA A 586 -7.11 9.67 -15.77
CA ALA A 586 -7.65 10.63 -14.81
C ALA A 586 -8.54 11.72 -15.44
N GLY A 587 -8.65 11.79 -16.75
CA GLY A 587 -9.41 12.83 -17.47
C GLY A 587 -8.73 14.19 -17.42
N LEU A 588 -7.41 14.20 -17.36
CA LEU A 588 -6.58 15.40 -17.33
C LEU A 588 -5.79 15.52 -18.64
N PRO A 589 -5.57 16.75 -19.14
CA PRO A 589 -4.62 16.96 -20.22
C PRO A 589 -3.23 16.52 -19.77
N ASP A 590 -2.38 16.14 -20.72
CA ASP A 590 -0.99 15.85 -20.44
C ASP A 590 -0.24 17.10 -19.97
N TRP A 591 0.97 16.91 -19.46
CA TRP A 591 1.80 18.05 -19.09
C TRP A 591 2.32 18.78 -20.33
N PRO A 592 2.53 20.09 -20.25
CA PRO A 592 3.11 20.82 -21.36
C PRO A 592 4.58 20.42 -21.58
N ASP A 593 5.08 20.55 -22.81
CA ASP A 593 6.46 20.20 -23.22
C ASP A 593 7.52 20.76 -22.27
N ALA A 594 7.34 21.98 -21.78
CA ALA A 594 8.25 22.59 -20.82
C ALA A 594 8.44 21.78 -19.53
N ALA A 595 7.46 20.96 -19.14
CA ALA A 595 7.60 20.08 -17.98
C ALA A 595 8.46 18.87 -18.31
N TYR A 596 8.39 18.35 -19.53
CA TYR A 596 9.24 17.26 -19.99
C TYR A 596 10.67 17.69 -20.28
N GLU A 597 10.87 18.91 -20.75
CA GLU A 597 12.19 19.48 -21.01
C GLU A 597 12.98 19.74 -19.74
N ASN A 598 12.32 20.16 -18.65
CA ASN A 598 12.95 20.52 -17.39
C ASN A 598 12.91 19.36 -16.39
N ARG A 599 14.08 18.78 -16.08
CA ARG A 599 14.23 17.62 -15.19
C ARG A 599 13.69 17.88 -13.78
N ASP A 600 13.96 19.05 -13.21
CA ASP A 600 13.55 19.34 -11.83
C ASP A 600 12.05 19.59 -11.75
N LEU A 601 11.49 20.32 -12.72
CA LEU A 601 10.04 20.52 -12.83
C LEU A 601 9.32 19.19 -13.04
N PHE A 602 9.84 18.32 -13.90
CA PHE A 602 9.29 16.98 -14.12
C PHE A 602 9.28 16.16 -12.83
N ARG A 603 10.39 16.18 -12.08
CA ARG A 603 10.50 15.46 -10.79
C ARG A 603 9.44 15.94 -9.79
N GLU A 604 9.25 17.25 -9.64
CA GLU A 604 8.25 17.79 -8.71
C GLU A 604 6.81 17.44 -9.16
N LYS A 605 6.53 17.54 -10.45
CA LYS A 605 5.23 17.10 -11.00
C LYS A 605 5.00 15.61 -10.80
N LEU A 606 6.00 14.77 -11.02
CA LEU A 606 5.92 13.33 -10.84
C LEU A 606 5.69 12.96 -9.35
N LYS A 607 6.39 13.61 -8.44
CA LYS A 607 6.16 13.43 -7.00
C LYS A 607 4.71 13.75 -6.61
N ARG A 608 4.15 14.84 -7.15
CA ARG A 608 2.75 15.20 -6.95
C ARG A 608 1.79 14.21 -7.60
N GLU A 609 2.08 13.76 -8.82
CA GLU A 609 1.26 12.76 -9.50
C GLU A 609 1.20 11.45 -8.71
N ARG A 610 2.34 10.98 -8.18
CA ARG A 610 2.41 9.84 -7.27
C ARG A 610 1.63 10.07 -5.97
N GLN A 611 1.72 11.27 -5.39
CA GLN A 611 0.96 11.63 -4.19
C GLN A 611 -0.55 11.54 -4.40
N ILE A 612 -1.06 11.98 -5.54
CA ILE A 612 -2.48 11.93 -5.89
C ILE A 612 -2.90 10.49 -6.21
N GLU A 613 -2.15 9.83 -7.10
CA GLU A 613 -2.49 8.52 -7.63
C GLU A 613 -2.50 7.43 -6.54
N PHE A 614 -1.53 7.48 -5.61
CA PHE A 614 -1.30 6.43 -4.61
C PHE A 614 -1.76 6.78 -3.20
N VAL A 615 -2.56 7.83 -3.01
CA VAL A 615 -3.10 8.16 -1.69
C VAL A 615 -3.80 6.95 -1.06
N GLY A 616 -3.45 6.63 0.17
CA GLY A 616 -4.02 5.49 0.90
C GLY A 616 -3.53 4.11 0.45
N GLU A 617 -2.45 4.02 -0.34
CA GLU A 617 -1.79 2.77 -0.75
C GLU A 617 -0.43 2.55 -0.07
N CYS A 618 -0.19 3.19 1.06
CA CYS A 618 1.04 3.09 1.87
C CYS A 618 2.34 3.45 1.11
N GLN A 619 2.24 4.19 -0.01
CA GLN A 619 3.42 4.55 -0.80
C GLN A 619 4.07 5.86 -0.34
N ARG A 620 3.25 6.86 0.05
CA ARG A 620 3.72 8.20 0.41
C ARG A 620 4.77 8.20 1.52
N TYR A 621 4.58 7.39 2.56
CA TYR A 621 5.52 7.23 3.67
C TYR A 621 6.92 6.86 3.21
N TYR A 622 7.01 5.86 2.33
CA TYR A 622 8.28 5.37 1.80
C TYR A 622 8.86 6.27 0.72
N ASP A 623 8.02 6.86 -0.14
CA ASP A 623 8.44 7.80 -1.16
C ASP A 623 9.14 9.02 -0.55
N LEU A 624 8.55 9.62 0.48
CA LEU A 624 9.16 10.76 1.18
C LEU A 624 10.53 10.42 1.79
N ARG A 625 10.69 9.20 2.33
CA ARG A 625 11.96 8.76 2.90
C ARG A 625 13.01 8.49 1.85
N ARG A 626 12.69 7.72 0.80
CA ARG A 626 13.65 7.40 -0.26
C ARG A 626 14.11 8.64 -1.04
N TRP A 627 13.24 9.65 -1.19
CA TRP A 627 13.59 10.94 -1.79
C TRP A 627 14.35 11.87 -0.83
N LYS A 628 14.39 11.57 0.46
CA LYS A 628 14.89 12.45 1.54
C LYS A 628 14.06 13.72 1.72
N ASP A 629 12.80 13.70 1.32
CA ASP A 629 11.86 14.79 1.52
C ASP A 629 11.14 14.73 2.88
N ALA A 630 11.24 13.60 3.60
CA ALA A 630 10.49 13.37 4.82
C ALA A 630 10.80 14.40 5.91
N GLU A 631 12.05 14.80 6.11
CA GLU A 631 12.42 15.81 7.08
C GLU A 631 11.69 17.13 6.83
N LYS A 632 11.66 17.59 5.57
CA LYS A 632 10.99 18.82 5.15
C LYS A 632 9.47 18.70 5.26
N GLU A 633 8.90 17.57 4.88
CA GLU A 633 7.44 17.44 4.73
C GLU A 633 6.75 17.10 6.06
N TYR A 634 7.35 16.25 6.91
CA TYR A 634 6.78 15.89 8.22
C TYR A 634 6.89 16.99 9.28
N THR A 635 7.79 17.95 9.11
CA THR A 635 7.90 19.10 10.05
C THR A 635 6.85 20.17 9.81
N LYS A 636 6.12 20.08 8.69
CA LYS A 636 5.02 21.02 8.40
C LYS A 636 3.80 20.69 9.25
N PRO A 637 3.11 21.70 9.82
CA PRO A 637 1.86 21.49 10.52
C PRO A 637 0.80 20.85 9.60
N ILE A 638 -0.02 19.98 10.17
CA ILE A 638 -1.17 19.42 9.47
C ILE A 638 -2.33 20.40 9.58
N TYR A 639 -2.89 20.79 8.44
CA TYR A 639 -4.04 21.67 8.34
C TYR A 639 -5.31 20.93 7.92
N GLY A 640 -6.45 21.43 8.38
CA GLY A 640 -7.77 20.97 8.00
C GLY A 640 -8.83 22.05 8.20
N CYS A 641 -10.09 21.71 8.01
CA CYS A 641 -11.21 22.57 8.33
C CYS A 641 -11.30 22.81 9.85
N ASN A 642 -11.87 23.91 10.26
CA ASN A 642 -12.06 24.23 11.67
C ASN A 642 -13.23 23.42 12.28
N MET A 643 -12.92 22.26 12.80
CA MET A 643 -13.89 21.31 13.39
C MET A 643 -14.60 21.84 14.67
N ASN A 644 -14.22 22.99 15.18
CA ASN A 644 -14.87 23.61 16.33
C ASN A 644 -16.04 24.53 15.94
N ILE A 645 -16.25 24.77 14.66
CA ILE A 645 -17.31 25.65 14.15
C ILE A 645 -18.62 24.86 13.95
N PRO A 646 -19.70 25.21 14.67
CA PRO A 646 -21.04 24.68 14.39
C PRO A 646 -21.66 25.40 13.17
N LEU A 647 -22.62 24.76 12.52
CA LEU A 647 -23.48 25.47 11.58
C LEU A 647 -24.62 26.15 12.36
N SER A 648 -24.50 27.43 12.61
CA SER A 648 -25.47 28.25 13.38
C SER A 648 -26.00 29.39 12.51
N GLY A 649 -27.09 30.00 12.95
CA GLY A 649 -27.70 31.15 12.28
C GLY A 649 -29.17 30.89 11.93
N SER A 650 -29.96 31.94 12.01
CA SER A 650 -31.39 31.94 11.65
C SER A 650 -31.65 32.22 10.17
N SER A 651 -30.68 32.87 9.52
CA SER A 651 -30.70 33.19 8.08
C SER A 651 -29.60 32.48 7.29
N GLU A 652 -29.77 32.34 6.00
CA GLU A 652 -28.74 31.76 5.14
C GLU A 652 -27.45 32.61 5.14
N THR A 653 -27.57 33.93 5.21
CA THR A 653 -26.43 34.84 5.30
C THR A 653 -25.63 34.61 6.59
N GLU A 654 -26.28 34.33 7.71
CA GLU A 654 -25.57 33.96 8.95
C GLU A 654 -24.92 32.60 8.82
N LYS A 655 -25.63 31.59 8.30
CA LYS A 655 -25.05 30.27 8.06
C LYS A 655 -23.85 30.30 7.14
N GLU A 656 -23.86 31.15 6.12
CA GLU A 656 -22.72 31.31 5.20
C GLU A 656 -21.44 31.75 5.93
N LYS A 657 -21.55 32.65 6.92
CA LYS A 657 -20.40 33.04 7.75
C LYS A 657 -19.81 31.83 8.49
N TYR A 658 -20.64 30.96 9.06
CA TYR A 658 -20.17 29.76 9.75
C TYR A 658 -19.57 28.74 8.76
N ARG A 659 -20.14 28.61 7.56
CA ARG A 659 -19.56 27.78 6.49
C ARG A 659 -18.15 28.27 6.09
N ILE A 660 -17.97 29.57 5.92
CA ILE A 660 -16.66 30.18 5.63
C ILE A 660 -15.69 29.93 6.78
N LEU A 661 -16.10 30.17 8.02
CA LEU A 661 -15.26 29.92 9.20
C LEU A 661 -14.86 28.46 9.33
N PHE A 662 -15.77 27.53 9.05
CA PHE A 662 -15.48 26.09 9.05
C PHE A 662 -14.40 25.73 8.00
N HIS A 663 -14.50 26.26 6.80
CA HIS A 663 -13.56 25.98 5.71
C HIS A 663 -12.29 26.83 5.74
N THR A 664 -12.16 27.75 6.72
CA THR A 664 -10.89 28.44 6.96
C THR A 664 -9.91 27.44 7.57
N PRO A 665 -8.77 27.16 6.93
CA PRO A 665 -7.83 26.16 7.44
C PRO A 665 -7.28 26.57 8.80
N VAL A 666 -7.23 25.57 9.67
CA VAL A 666 -6.59 25.67 10.99
C VAL A 666 -5.64 24.50 11.15
N GLU A 667 -4.61 24.69 11.95
CA GLU A 667 -3.77 23.59 12.38
C GLU A 667 -4.59 22.57 13.17
N VAL A 668 -4.45 21.30 12.84
CA VAL A 668 -5.13 20.22 13.56
C VAL A 668 -4.42 20.03 14.90
N PRO A 669 -5.11 20.28 16.02
CA PRO A 669 -4.48 20.19 17.33
C PRO A 669 -4.10 18.74 17.66
N ASN A 670 -3.01 18.58 18.40
CA ASN A 670 -2.54 17.29 18.93
C ASN A 670 -2.09 16.27 17.86
N VAL A 671 -1.70 16.73 16.69
CA VAL A 671 -1.08 15.89 15.65
C VAL A 671 0.29 16.49 15.28
N PRO A 672 1.24 16.62 16.23
CA PRO A 672 2.58 17.06 15.90
C PRO A 672 3.28 15.94 15.14
N ALA A 673 3.64 16.19 13.90
CA ALA A 673 4.54 15.30 13.17
C ALA A 673 5.99 15.71 13.46
N VAL A 674 6.78 14.72 13.85
CA VAL A 674 8.21 14.88 14.14
C VAL A 674 8.99 13.96 13.21
N PHE A 675 10.03 14.51 12.60
CA PHE A 675 11.00 13.71 11.86
C PHE A 675 12.38 13.87 12.50
N VAL A 676 12.99 12.76 12.83
CA VAL A 676 14.34 12.66 13.38
C VAL A 676 15.08 11.52 12.66
N ASP A 677 16.41 11.50 12.77
CA ASP A 677 17.24 10.50 12.08
C ASP A 677 16.72 9.06 12.20
N LYS A 678 16.31 8.65 13.41
CA LYS A 678 15.76 7.29 13.63
C LYS A 678 14.47 6.99 12.85
N SER A 679 13.83 8.01 12.27
CA SER A 679 12.58 7.86 11.49
C SER A 679 12.79 7.31 10.07
N TYR A 680 14.04 7.20 9.58
CA TYR A 680 14.31 6.65 8.26
C TYR A 680 14.01 5.16 8.18
N PHE A 681 14.50 4.38 9.15
CA PHE A 681 14.28 2.94 9.23
C PHE A 681 13.81 2.52 10.62
N TRP A 682 12.97 1.50 10.65
CA TRP A 682 12.46 0.93 11.89
C TRP A 682 13.57 0.24 12.69
N PRO A 683 13.43 0.17 14.05
CA PRO A 683 14.44 -0.45 14.89
C PRO A 683 14.41 -1.97 14.84
N PHE A 684 15.53 -2.58 15.13
CA PHE A 684 15.59 -3.98 15.52
C PHE A 684 15.30 -4.11 17.01
N SER A 685 14.52 -5.13 17.38
CA SER A 685 14.19 -5.32 18.79
C SER A 685 15.41 -5.72 19.61
N LYS A 686 15.38 -5.37 20.90
CA LYS A 686 16.40 -5.81 21.87
C LYS A 686 16.62 -7.31 21.83
N THR A 687 15.58 -8.10 21.65
CA THR A 687 15.65 -9.56 21.59
C THR A 687 16.46 -10.02 20.38
N GLU A 688 16.23 -9.43 19.21
CA GLU A 688 16.96 -9.79 17.99
C GLU A 688 18.43 -9.38 18.04
N LEU A 689 18.74 -8.19 18.59
CA LEU A 689 20.11 -7.74 18.78
C LEU A 689 20.88 -8.66 19.74
N LYS A 690 20.23 -9.19 20.77
CA LYS A 690 20.85 -10.17 21.69
C LYS A 690 21.02 -11.56 21.07
N ARG A 691 20.10 -11.96 20.18
CA ARG A 691 20.16 -13.24 19.49
C ARG A 691 21.22 -13.27 18.41
N ASN A 692 21.33 -12.20 17.65
CA ASN A 692 22.33 -12.06 16.58
C ASN A 692 23.29 -10.93 16.94
N LYS A 693 24.45 -11.29 17.51
CA LYS A 693 25.47 -10.33 17.96
C LYS A 693 26.11 -9.52 16.83
N ARG A 694 25.94 -9.96 15.58
CA ARG A 694 26.45 -9.27 14.40
C ARG A 694 25.42 -8.32 13.79
N LEU A 695 24.20 -8.28 14.35
CA LEU A 695 23.15 -7.38 13.91
C LEU A 695 23.34 -6.00 14.58
N THR A 696 23.77 -5.01 13.82
CA THR A 696 23.89 -3.62 14.29
C THR A 696 22.56 -2.90 14.26
N GLN A 697 22.34 -1.95 15.17
CA GLN A 697 21.11 -1.16 15.24
C GLN A 697 21.10 -0.02 14.20
N ASN A 698 19.91 0.42 13.79
CA ASN A 698 19.75 1.62 12.97
C ASN A 698 20.08 2.88 13.78
N PRO A 699 20.70 3.91 13.16
CA PRO A 699 21.10 5.13 13.86
C PRO A 699 19.94 5.84 14.56
N GLY A 700 20.18 6.30 15.79
CA GLY A 700 19.19 7.00 16.60
C GLY A 700 18.34 6.11 17.50
N TRP A 701 18.43 4.78 17.37
CA TRP A 701 17.82 3.80 18.26
C TRP A 701 18.81 3.29 19.30
N ASN A 702 18.29 2.74 20.41
CA ASN A 702 19.15 2.23 21.47
C ASN A 702 19.98 1.03 21.00
N ILE A 703 21.23 1.03 21.41
CA ILE A 703 22.16 -0.10 21.26
C ILE A 703 22.13 -0.87 22.57
N TYR A 704 21.95 -2.16 22.50
CA TYR A 704 21.95 -3.05 23.67
C TYR A 704 23.17 -3.95 23.59
N ASP A 705 24.11 -3.72 24.49
CA ASP A 705 25.30 -4.54 24.66
C ASP A 705 24.99 -5.92 25.27
#